data_d6705d081ab106b35a3177576695df70
#
_entry.id   d6705d081ab106b35a3177576695df70
#
_cell.length_a   1.000
_cell.length_b   1.000
_cell.length_c   1.000
_cell.angle_alpha   90.00
_cell.angle_beta   90.00
_cell.angle_gamma   90.00
#
_symmetry.space_group_name_H-M   'P 1'
#
loop_
_entity.id
_entity.type
_entity.pdbx_description
1 polymer ?
#
loop_
_entity_poly.entity_id
_entity_poly.type
_entity_poly.pdbx_seq_one_letter_code
_entity_poly.pdbx_strand_id
1 'polypeptide(L)'
;MHTSADLLKSTIRLEQLIPFLQEQKTQACAIVNTKLYGLLPFCKALQQANIHAVIGLSVNVQWHDKTLPLVLYARTQEGYQHLLKISSAISIRQDDVLPWKWLEGYSAGCIALLSSDDLTDVDDWQAMVSALVQLFNHHFYMGIARPGGIKAEQEDEFVSWCEEHTIALVASQSCYFLRPEDHFAYEVARAIDTGDKLSNTMQTADVQGYFAPTAFEWQNWFADHPDWLDASTKMLACCRADLPKMTVQMPKFPVPEGETAESLLAKEAFTGLEERFKQLAIPVAYHERLQYELEIICSMGFADYFLVVADFMRYAKENRILTGPGRGSSAGSLVAYSLSITQVDPLAYGLLFERFLNPERITLPDIDIDFVDSKRHQVIQYVAQKYGKANVAQIITFGTLSAKAVARDVARVFGFDAEMLEKISKMIPNKPGITLQRAVAESQNFQSWLAENDMHLRWYEVALKLEGLPRNSSIHAAGIVIAPSPLVNTVPIEEGHDGIYSTQWPMGDIEACGLVKMDFLGLRNLTILEQIRWSIYKAGGPWIEFERIPMHDDKTFQLLQRGDTLGIFQLESDGMKQALRDIGPTSFLDIVAVNALYRPGPMDFIPVYAKRKAGREMVTMPHPVLEPILQETFGVIVYQEQIIKIASVLAGFTMGQADLLRRAVSKKNRQVLEEQRTAFVQGALRQGFDQRLAEEVYELIVRFADYGFPKSHAVAYSVISYQMAYLKAHFPQNFYAALLSNATGNVEKIQQFVHEAKEKGIPFYPPSLKNSTKYFKVENEGIRYSLSGIKGVPHTFIEKIHGLRQTNPEVLNNLFDLAVALSAQHFKPKVLESLIYAGALDYLEKDRAVLIMTVEAALKHAELLRPTEDIDLASAMAFSFGKPKYMQAEAMSQKEKLMHEKESLGFYISTHPVAQERLFWADINSTCRELKQKRDGTPIKMIGLIEEVKKIRTKKGEQMAFVQLQDEFGTVSITFFPQTFQLVQDLLVEEEMLWIEGVLERRFGKPQIKVKHAQTTKKI
;
A
#
# COMPACT_ATOMS: atom_id res chain seq x y z
N MET A 1 -16.96 -24.36 -15.38
CA MET A 1 -15.67 -23.69 -15.63
C MET A 1 -15.16 -23.06 -14.34
N HIS A 2 -14.00 -23.46 -13.84
CA HIS A 2 -13.24 -22.67 -12.89
C HIS A 2 -12.50 -21.56 -13.64
N THR A 3 -12.44 -20.36 -13.09
CA THR A 3 -11.73 -19.23 -13.70
C THR A 3 -10.47 -18.87 -12.91
N SER A 4 -9.58 -18.06 -13.50
CA SER A 4 -8.38 -17.59 -12.81
C SER A 4 -8.66 -16.79 -11.52
N ALA A 5 -9.91 -16.34 -11.30
CA ALA A 5 -10.33 -15.74 -10.05
C ALA A 5 -10.36 -16.75 -8.88
N ASP A 6 -10.36 -18.05 -9.15
CA ASP A 6 -10.24 -19.12 -8.16
C ASP A 6 -8.77 -19.37 -7.74
N LEU A 7 -8.05 -18.32 -7.48
CA LEU A 7 -6.69 -18.17 -6.96
C LEU A 7 -5.79 -19.40 -7.12
N LEU A 8 -5.08 -19.48 -8.25
CA LEU A 8 -4.17 -20.58 -8.60
C LEU A 8 -4.82 -21.98 -8.77
N LYS A 9 -6.14 -22.10 -8.61
CA LYS A 9 -6.90 -23.34 -8.88
C LYS A 9 -7.34 -23.48 -10.33
N SER A 10 -7.21 -22.41 -11.12
CA SER A 10 -7.45 -22.42 -12.56
C SER A 10 -6.60 -21.35 -13.27
N THR A 11 -6.27 -21.61 -14.52
CA THR A 11 -5.54 -20.67 -15.39
C THR A 11 -6.45 -20.01 -16.44
N ILE A 12 -7.75 -20.28 -16.44
CA ILE A 12 -8.71 -19.78 -17.44
C ILE A 12 -8.98 -18.30 -17.20
N ARG A 13 -8.53 -17.44 -18.13
CA ARG A 13 -8.77 -15.98 -18.14
C ARG A 13 -9.99 -15.64 -18.95
N LEU A 14 -10.75 -14.64 -18.54
CA LEU A 14 -11.96 -14.20 -19.25
C LEU A 14 -11.64 -13.71 -20.67
N GLU A 15 -10.48 -13.03 -20.84
CA GLU A 15 -10.04 -12.52 -22.14
C GLU A 15 -9.77 -13.64 -23.18
N GLN A 16 -9.48 -14.85 -22.70
CA GLN A 16 -9.26 -16.03 -23.54
C GLN A 16 -10.53 -16.88 -23.63
N LEU A 17 -11.29 -16.97 -22.54
CA LEU A 17 -12.51 -17.76 -22.46
C LEU A 17 -13.60 -17.24 -23.42
N ILE A 18 -13.83 -15.91 -23.45
CA ILE A 18 -14.91 -15.34 -24.26
C ILE A 18 -14.73 -15.61 -25.75
N PRO A 19 -13.56 -15.33 -26.38
CA PRO A 19 -13.32 -15.70 -27.79
C PRO A 19 -13.49 -17.21 -28.03
N PHE A 20 -12.99 -18.04 -27.12
CA PHE A 20 -13.14 -19.51 -27.25
C PHE A 20 -14.60 -19.92 -27.27
N LEU A 21 -15.44 -19.45 -26.35
CA LEU A 21 -16.87 -19.76 -26.30
C LEU A 21 -17.63 -19.26 -27.56
N GLN A 22 -17.26 -18.11 -28.09
CA GLN A 22 -17.82 -17.55 -29.33
C GLN A 22 -17.45 -18.41 -30.53
N GLU A 23 -16.19 -18.85 -30.61
CA GLU A 23 -15.71 -19.75 -31.67
C GLU A 23 -16.49 -21.08 -31.65
N GLN A 24 -16.73 -21.62 -30.44
CA GLN A 24 -17.50 -22.85 -30.23
C GLN A 24 -19.02 -22.65 -30.35
N LYS A 25 -19.52 -21.42 -30.59
CA LYS A 25 -20.95 -21.07 -30.64
C LYS A 25 -21.71 -21.51 -29.37
N THR A 26 -21.05 -21.44 -28.24
CA THR A 26 -21.61 -21.83 -26.95
C THR A 26 -22.74 -20.90 -26.53
N GLN A 27 -23.90 -21.46 -26.16
CA GLN A 27 -25.08 -20.69 -25.78
C GLN A 27 -25.11 -20.32 -24.30
N ALA A 28 -24.54 -21.14 -23.44
CA ALA A 28 -24.50 -20.94 -22.00
C ALA A 28 -23.17 -21.41 -21.41
N CYS A 29 -22.68 -20.71 -20.40
CA CYS A 29 -21.48 -21.12 -19.66
C CYS A 29 -21.68 -20.85 -18.17
N ALA A 30 -21.29 -21.81 -17.32
CA ALA A 30 -21.36 -21.69 -15.87
C ALA A 30 -20.00 -21.41 -15.25
N ILE A 31 -19.94 -20.48 -14.27
CA ILE A 31 -18.82 -20.33 -13.35
C ILE A 31 -19.07 -21.19 -12.13
N VAL A 32 -18.06 -21.93 -11.67
CA VAL A 32 -18.15 -22.83 -10.51
C VAL A 32 -16.91 -22.76 -9.60
N ASN A 33 -16.39 -21.56 -9.40
CA ASN A 33 -15.27 -21.32 -8.49
C ASN A 33 -15.61 -21.78 -7.05
N THR A 34 -14.60 -22.05 -6.23
CA THR A 34 -14.78 -22.45 -4.81
C THR A 34 -15.24 -21.29 -3.93
N LYS A 35 -15.10 -20.07 -4.39
CA LYS A 35 -15.68 -18.84 -3.84
C LYS A 35 -16.31 -18.01 -4.97
N LEU A 36 -17.18 -17.08 -4.64
CA LEU A 36 -17.84 -16.25 -5.66
C LEU A 36 -16.94 -15.13 -6.21
N TYR A 37 -15.61 -15.32 -6.19
CA TYR A 37 -14.64 -14.42 -6.80
C TYR A 37 -14.83 -14.33 -8.32
N GLY A 38 -14.74 -13.11 -8.87
CA GLY A 38 -14.81 -12.88 -10.31
C GLY A 38 -16.20 -13.08 -10.94
N LEU A 39 -17.25 -13.27 -10.12
CA LEU A 39 -18.61 -13.53 -10.62
C LEU A 39 -19.16 -12.39 -11.48
N LEU A 40 -19.05 -11.13 -11.02
CA LEU A 40 -19.60 -9.98 -11.75
C LEU A 40 -18.89 -9.74 -13.09
N PRO A 41 -17.56 -9.72 -13.16
CA PRO A 41 -16.84 -9.63 -14.44
C PRO A 41 -17.22 -10.76 -15.42
N PHE A 42 -17.33 -12.00 -14.91
CA PHE A 42 -17.72 -13.14 -15.73
C PHE A 42 -19.11 -12.95 -16.33
N CYS A 43 -20.13 -12.65 -15.53
CA CYS A 43 -21.49 -12.45 -16.02
C CYS A 43 -21.58 -11.27 -17.02
N LYS A 44 -20.91 -10.15 -16.74
CA LYS A 44 -20.89 -9.00 -17.66
C LYS A 44 -20.22 -9.34 -18.99
N ALA A 45 -19.11 -10.06 -18.98
CA ALA A 45 -18.39 -10.44 -20.20
C ALA A 45 -19.22 -11.38 -21.08
N LEU A 46 -19.89 -12.37 -20.49
CA LEU A 46 -20.78 -13.29 -21.21
C LEU A 46 -22.00 -12.57 -21.76
N GLN A 47 -22.62 -11.68 -20.99
CA GLN A 47 -23.76 -10.88 -21.43
C GLN A 47 -23.39 -10.00 -22.65
N GLN A 48 -22.22 -9.38 -22.65
CA GLN A 48 -21.71 -8.62 -23.80
C GLN A 48 -21.45 -9.49 -25.02
N ALA A 49 -21.13 -10.77 -24.80
CA ALA A 49 -20.92 -11.75 -25.87
C ALA A 49 -22.23 -12.44 -26.32
N ASN A 50 -23.40 -12.09 -25.75
CA ASN A 50 -24.69 -12.74 -25.94
C ASN A 50 -24.67 -14.23 -25.56
N ILE A 51 -23.94 -14.62 -24.54
CA ILE A 51 -23.87 -15.97 -23.97
C ILE A 51 -24.58 -15.94 -22.62
N HIS A 52 -25.44 -16.94 -22.36
CA HIS A 52 -26.13 -17.05 -21.08
C HIS A 52 -25.14 -17.41 -19.95
N ALA A 53 -25.01 -16.51 -18.97
CA ALA A 53 -24.15 -16.71 -17.81
C ALA A 53 -24.92 -17.47 -16.72
N VAL A 54 -24.39 -18.60 -16.27
CA VAL A 54 -24.96 -19.40 -15.19
C VAL A 54 -24.08 -19.24 -13.94
N ILE A 55 -24.74 -18.88 -12.83
CA ILE A 55 -24.06 -18.67 -11.55
C ILE A 55 -24.02 -20.00 -10.80
N GLY A 56 -22.83 -20.46 -10.49
CA GLY A 56 -22.61 -21.67 -9.71
C GLY A 56 -21.51 -21.49 -8.66
N LEU A 57 -21.42 -22.44 -7.77
CA LEU A 57 -20.45 -22.52 -6.68
C LEU A 57 -20.06 -23.98 -6.46
N SER A 58 -18.75 -24.26 -6.43
CA SER A 58 -18.24 -25.57 -6.02
C SER A 58 -18.04 -25.57 -4.52
N VAL A 59 -18.63 -26.55 -3.82
CA VAL A 59 -18.60 -26.67 -2.36
C VAL A 59 -18.24 -28.09 -1.94
N ASN A 60 -17.50 -28.22 -0.87
CA ASN A 60 -17.31 -29.51 -0.20
C ASN A 60 -18.37 -29.66 0.87
N VAL A 61 -19.21 -30.68 0.76
CA VAL A 61 -20.31 -30.98 1.71
C VAL A 61 -19.91 -32.08 2.65
N GLN A 62 -20.09 -31.86 3.94
CA GLN A 62 -19.86 -32.91 4.95
C GLN A 62 -21.06 -33.87 5.04
N TRP A 63 -20.81 -35.10 4.66
CA TRP A 63 -21.75 -36.20 4.80
C TRP A 63 -21.18 -37.23 5.78
N HIS A 64 -21.75 -37.28 7.00
CA HIS A 64 -21.18 -38.08 8.11
C HIS A 64 -19.67 -37.76 8.28
N ASP A 65 -18.83 -38.78 8.15
CA ASP A 65 -17.36 -38.64 8.27
C ASP A 65 -16.65 -38.37 6.95
N LYS A 66 -17.40 -38.25 5.84
CA LYS A 66 -16.88 -38.06 4.49
C LYS A 66 -17.14 -36.63 4.00
N THR A 67 -16.31 -36.18 3.13
CA THR A 67 -16.44 -34.88 2.43
C THR A 67 -16.68 -35.11 0.95
N LEU A 68 -17.72 -34.51 0.39
CA LEU A 68 -18.15 -34.65 -0.98
C LEU A 68 -18.08 -33.32 -1.73
N PRO A 69 -17.37 -33.24 -2.84
CA PRO A 69 -17.48 -32.12 -3.76
C PRO A 69 -18.84 -32.08 -4.42
N LEU A 70 -19.52 -30.96 -4.40
CA LEU A 70 -20.82 -30.73 -5.00
C LEU A 70 -20.85 -29.40 -5.72
N VAL A 71 -21.41 -29.34 -6.92
CA VAL A 71 -21.62 -28.08 -7.64
C VAL A 71 -23.07 -27.64 -7.47
N LEU A 72 -23.27 -26.43 -6.99
CA LEU A 72 -24.59 -25.81 -6.83
C LEU A 72 -24.76 -24.70 -7.87
N TYR A 73 -25.85 -24.72 -8.64
CA TYR A 73 -26.22 -23.65 -9.58
C TYR A 73 -27.44 -22.88 -9.07
N ALA A 74 -27.42 -21.57 -9.20
CA ALA A 74 -28.57 -20.72 -8.91
C ALA A 74 -29.63 -20.85 -10.00
N ARG A 75 -30.68 -21.62 -9.75
CA ARG A 75 -31.81 -21.74 -10.66
C ARG A 75 -32.73 -20.50 -10.62
N THR A 76 -32.95 -19.99 -9.41
CA THR A 76 -33.82 -18.81 -9.14
C THR A 76 -33.04 -17.72 -8.42
N GLN A 77 -33.64 -16.54 -8.27
CA GLN A 77 -33.06 -15.45 -7.48
C GLN A 77 -32.89 -15.83 -6.01
N GLU A 78 -33.78 -16.65 -5.46
CA GLU A 78 -33.61 -17.22 -4.11
C GLU A 78 -32.38 -18.12 -4.03
N GLY A 79 -32.19 -19.01 -5.01
CA GLY A 79 -30.98 -19.84 -5.11
C GLY A 79 -29.70 -19.00 -5.19
N TYR A 80 -29.70 -17.89 -5.93
CA TYR A 80 -28.57 -16.96 -5.95
C TYR A 80 -28.25 -16.38 -4.55
N GLN A 81 -29.28 -15.95 -3.81
CA GLN A 81 -29.10 -15.47 -2.45
C GLN A 81 -28.59 -16.57 -1.51
N HIS A 82 -29.00 -17.82 -1.74
CA HIS A 82 -28.49 -18.97 -0.99
C HIS A 82 -27.02 -19.24 -1.29
N LEU A 83 -26.57 -19.11 -2.54
CA LEU A 83 -25.15 -19.23 -2.90
C LEU A 83 -24.30 -18.14 -2.24
N LEU A 84 -24.79 -16.88 -2.14
CA LEU A 84 -24.11 -15.82 -1.39
C LEU A 84 -23.90 -16.23 0.07
N LYS A 85 -24.93 -16.76 0.71
CA LYS A 85 -24.87 -17.19 2.13
C LYS A 85 -23.99 -18.40 2.33
N ILE A 86 -24.06 -19.41 1.45
CA ILE A 86 -23.21 -20.60 1.49
C ILE A 86 -21.73 -20.21 1.34
N SER A 87 -21.39 -19.44 0.31
CA SER A 87 -20.02 -18.98 0.08
C SER A 87 -19.48 -18.18 1.27
N SER A 88 -20.33 -17.33 1.85
CA SER A 88 -19.97 -16.53 3.02
C SER A 88 -19.75 -17.38 4.25
N ALA A 89 -20.65 -18.34 4.52
CA ALA A 89 -20.56 -19.18 5.69
C ALA A 89 -19.29 -20.06 5.72
N ILE A 90 -18.97 -20.71 4.60
CA ILE A 90 -17.75 -21.51 4.44
C ILE A 90 -16.51 -20.62 4.66
N SER A 91 -16.49 -19.45 4.02
CA SER A 91 -15.34 -18.55 4.08
C SER A 91 -15.12 -17.85 5.43
N ILE A 92 -16.19 -17.65 6.22
CA ILE A 92 -16.10 -17.10 7.59
C ILE A 92 -15.61 -18.16 8.58
N ARG A 93 -16.04 -19.42 8.40
CA ARG A 93 -15.65 -20.51 9.29
C ARG A 93 -14.25 -21.04 9.01
N GLN A 94 -13.70 -20.78 7.84
CA GLN A 94 -12.40 -21.29 7.37
C GLN A 94 -12.31 -22.84 7.38
N ASP A 95 -13.45 -23.51 7.35
CA ASP A 95 -13.50 -24.99 7.40
C ASP A 95 -13.43 -25.60 5.99
N ASP A 96 -13.58 -24.81 4.94
CA ASP A 96 -13.71 -25.19 3.52
C ASP A 96 -14.76 -26.30 3.27
N VAL A 97 -15.63 -26.57 4.24
CA VAL A 97 -16.63 -27.63 4.23
C VAL A 97 -17.98 -27.08 4.67
N LEU A 98 -19.02 -27.40 3.89
CA LEU A 98 -20.41 -27.06 4.20
C LEU A 98 -21.09 -28.21 4.99
N PRO A 99 -21.54 -27.98 6.23
CA PRO A 99 -22.31 -29.01 6.97
C PRO A 99 -23.60 -29.37 6.26
N TRP A 100 -23.97 -30.62 6.22
CA TRP A 100 -25.21 -31.12 5.58
C TRP A 100 -26.46 -30.35 5.99
N LYS A 101 -26.62 -30.08 7.28
CA LYS A 101 -27.76 -29.32 7.82
C LYS A 101 -27.89 -27.90 7.20
N TRP A 102 -26.78 -27.32 6.80
CA TRP A 102 -26.79 -26.01 6.14
C TRP A 102 -27.19 -26.13 4.67
N LEU A 103 -26.75 -27.23 4.02
CA LEU A 103 -27.20 -27.53 2.67
C LEU A 103 -28.72 -27.72 2.64
N GLU A 104 -29.30 -28.44 3.62
CA GLU A 104 -30.76 -28.57 3.77
C GLU A 104 -31.46 -27.21 3.86
N GLY A 105 -30.91 -26.28 4.66
CA GLY A 105 -31.50 -24.94 4.85
C GLY A 105 -31.38 -24.02 3.64
N TYR A 106 -30.44 -24.29 2.73
CA TYR A 106 -30.13 -23.40 1.60
C TYR A 106 -30.19 -24.08 0.23
N SER A 107 -30.86 -25.22 0.10
CA SER A 107 -31.04 -25.97 -1.15
C SER A 107 -32.13 -25.37 -2.06
N ALA A 108 -33.11 -24.67 -1.50
CA ALA A 108 -34.22 -24.10 -2.26
C ALA A 108 -33.74 -23.15 -3.36
N GLY A 109 -34.34 -23.31 -4.57
CA GLY A 109 -33.96 -22.51 -5.72
C GLY A 109 -32.59 -22.83 -6.34
N CYS A 110 -31.89 -23.86 -5.85
CA CYS A 110 -30.65 -24.35 -6.40
C CYS A 110 -30.84 -25.63 -7.22
N ILE A 111 -29.94 -25.87 -8.18
CA ILE A 111 -29.69 -27.15 -8.82
C ILE A 111 -28.41 -27.72 -8.22
N ALA A 112 -28.39 -29.00 -7.87
CA ALA A 112 -27.18 -29.70 -7.45
C ALA A 112 -26.70 -30.65 -8.55
N LEU A 113 -25.40 -30.62 -8.81
CA LEU A 113 -24.71 -31.52 -9.71
C LEU A 113 -23.56 -32.20 -8.96
N LEU A 114 -23.55 -33.52 -8.99
CA LEU A 114 -22.47 -34.34 -8.48
C LEU A 114 -21.79 -35.02 -9.67
N SER A 115 -20.48 -34.96 -9.74
CA SER A 115 -19.71 -35.53 -10.85
C SER A 115 -19.34 -36.99 -10.55
N SER A 116 -19.38 -37.84 -11.57
CA SER A 116 -19.03 -39.27 -11.42
C SER A 116 -17.56 -39.46 -11.05
N ASP A 117 -16.66 -38.59 -11.51
CA ASP A 117 -15.25 -38.65 -11.17
C ASP A 117 -14.97 -38.37 -9.68
N ASP A 118 -15.86 -37.64 -9.00
CA ASP A 118 -15.76 -37.37 -7.56
C ASP A 118 -16.20 -38.59 -6.69
N LEU A 119 -16.75 -39.64 -7.30
CA LEU A 119 -17.30 -40.81 -6.62
C LEU A 119 -16.43 -42.07 -6.75
N THR A 120 -15.44 -42.09 -7.60
CA THR A 120 -14.62 -43.28 -7.91
C THR A 120 -14.02 -44.00 -6.70
N ASP A 121 -13.71 -43.25 -5.63
CA ASP A 121 -13.09 -43.75 -4.41
C ASP A 121 -14.01 -43.62 -3.18
N VAL A 122 -15.32 -43.46 -3.38
CA VAL A 122 -16.28 -43.26 -2.29
C VAL A 122 -17.13 -44.52 -2.08
N ASP A 123 -16.90 -45.27 -0.99
CA ASP A 123 -17.80 -46.34 -0.54
C ASP A 123 -19.15 -45.76 -0.12
N ASP A 124 -20.24 -46.52 -0.32
CA ASP A 124 -21.62 -46.13 0.01
C ASP A 124 -22.12 -44.84 -0.66
N TRP A 125 -21.60 -44.51 -1.85
CA TRP A 125 -22.03 -43.32 -2.61
C TRP A 125 -23.54 -43.35 -2.93
N GLN A 126 -24.18 -44.55 -3.07
CA GLN A 126 -25.59 -44.71 -3.34
C GLN A 126 -26.49 -44.10 -2.24
N ALA A 127 -26.12 -44.26 -0.97
CA ALA A 127 -26.88 -43.70 0.15
C ALA A 127 -26.83 -42.17 0.15
N MET A 128 -25.64 -41.62 -0.18
CA MET A 128 -25.39 -40.20 -0.28
C MET A 128 -26.14 -39.57 -1.45
N VAL A 129 -26.08 -40.17 -2.64
CA VAL A 129 -26.84 -39.72 -3.81
C VAL A 129 -28.35 -39.79 -3.53
N SER A 130 -28.84 -40.83 -2.87
CA SER A 130 -30.26 -40.94 -2.47
C SER A 130 -30.68 -39.79 -1.55
N ALA A 131 -29.83 -39.36 -0.61
CA ALA A 131 -30.11 -38.21 0.24
C ALA A 131 -30.13 -36.89 -0.56
N LEU A 132 -29.22 -36.70 -1.51
CA LEU A 132 -29.23 -35.56 -2.40
C LEU A 132 -30.47 -35.50 -3.29
N VAL A 133 -30.90 -36.63 -3.82
CA VAL A 133 -32.16 -36.76 -4.59
C VAL A 133 -33.38 -36.40 -3.73
N GLN A 134 -33.44 -36.85 -2.48
CA GLN A 134 -34.52 -36.44 -1.56
C GLN A 134 -34.52 -34.94 -1.28
N LEU A 135 -33.32 -34.32 -1.17
CA LEU A 135 -33.19 -32.90 -0.86
C LEU A 135 -33.53 -32.02 -2.06
N PHE A 136 -33.03 -32.34 -3.25
CA PHE A 136 -33.15 -31.49 -4.45
C PHE A 136 -34.28 -31.96 -5.40
N ASN A 137 -34.83 -33.17 -5.21
CA ASN A 137 -35.84 -33.74 -6.08
C ASN A 137 -35.39 -33.75 -7.56
N HIS A 138 -36.25 -33.26 -8.45
CA HIS A 138 -35.97 -33.14 -9.89
C HIS A 138 -34.86 -32.12 -10.26
N HIS A 139 -34.25 -31.48 -9.29
CA HIS A 139 -33.15 -30.51 -9.46
C HIS A 139 -31.80 -31.07 -9.03
N PHE A 140 -31.73 -32.37 -8.80
CA PHE A 140 -30.48 -33.12 -8.67
C PHE A 140 -30.12 -33.76 -10.02
N TYR A 141 -28.86 -33.66 -10.40
CA TYR A 141 -28.30 -34.26 -11.62
C TYR A 141 -27.01 -35.00 -11.28
N MET A 142 -26.86 -36.20 -11.88
CA MET A 142 -25.59 -36.90 -11.91
C MET A 142 -24.83 -36.47 -13.17
N GLY A 143 -23.65 -35.86 -12.98
CA GLY A 143 -22.77 -35.47 -14.05
C GLY A 143 -21.83 -36.59 -14.46
N ILE A 144 -21.96 -37.12 -15.64
CA ILE A 144 -20.99 -38.09 -16.18
C ILE A 144 -19.82 -37.31 -16.77
N ALA A 145 -18.63 -37.57 -16.22
CA ALA A 145 -17.39 -36.91 -16.64
C ALA A 145 -16.51 -37.88 -17.43
N ARG A 146 -16.01 -37.40 -18.57
CA ARG A 146 -15.04 -38.14 -19.43
C ARG A 146 -13.83 -37.26 -19.71
N PRO A 147 -12.91 -37.05 -18.74
CA PRO A 147 -11.72 -36.20 -18.90
C PRO A 147 -10.89 -36.68 -20.09
N GLY A 148 -10.66 -35.78 -21.08
CA GLY A 148 -9.96 -36.12 -22.30
C GLY A 148 -10.68 -37.15 -23.20
N GLY A 149 -11.98 -37.35 -23.01
CA GLY A 149 -12.80 -38.35 -23.74
C GLY A 149 -12.65 -39.77 -23.23
N ILE A 150 -12.03 -39.96 -22.06
CA ILE A 150 -11.81 -41.32 -21.50
C ILE A 150 -13.01 -41.71 -20.61
N LYS A 151 -13.66 -42.82 -20.93
CA LYS A 151 -14.73 -43.40 -20.13
C LYS A 151 -14.14 -44.06 -18.89
N ALA A 152 -14.68 -43.71 -17.70
CA ALA A 152 -14.26 -44.34 -16.44
C ALA A 152 -14.68 -45.80 -16.37
N GLU A 153 -13.89 -46.66 -15.72
CA GLU A 153 -14.21 -48.10 -15.57
C GLU A 153 -15.55 -48.32 -14.84
N GLN A 154 -15.91 -47.45 -13.93
CA GLN A 154 -17.14 -47.54 -13.12
C GLN A 154 -18.36 -46.83 -13.73
N GLU A 155 -18.20 -46.20 -14.90
CA GLU A 155 -19.27 -45.39 -15.50
C GLU A 155 -20.55 -46.17 -15.77
N ASP A 156 -20.42 -47.43 -16.26
CA ASP A 156 -21.59 -48.28 -16.52
C ASP A 156 -22.37 -48.63 -15.25
N GLU A 157 -21.69 -48.76 -14.12
CA GLU A 157 -22.31 -48.98 -12.80
C GLU A 157 -23.08 -47.73 -12.37
N PHE A 158 -22.48 -46.55 -12.47
CA PHE A 158 -23.14 -45.28 -12.12
C PHE A 158 -24.36 -45.04 -12.99
N VAL A 159 -24.24 -45.27 -14.28
CA VAL A 159 -25.34 -45.10 -15.25
C VAL A 159 -26.51 -46.05 -14.94
N SER A 160 -26.21 -47.32 -14.81
CA SER A 160 -27.23 -48.34 -14.54
C SER A 160 -27.99 -48.04 -13.23
N TRP A 161 -27.27 -47.69 -12.17
CA TRP A 161 -27.88 -47.34 -10.90
C TRP A 161 -28.74 -46.09 -10.97
N CYS A 162 -28.29 -45.04 -11.69
CA CYS A 162 -29.05 -43.81 -11.90
C CYS A 162 -30.33 -44.04 -12.70
N GLU A 163 -30.28 -44.91 -13.74
CA GLU A 163 -31.45 -45.26 -14.54
C GLU A 163 -32.50 -46.05 -13.71
N GLU A 164 -32.05 -46.99 -12.89
CA GLU A 164 -32.94 -47.75 -11.97
C GLU A 164 -33.65 -46.81 -10.96
N HIS A 165 -32.99 -45.74 -10.52
CA HIS A 165 -33.53 -44.77 -9.57
C HIS A 165 -34.10 -43.51 -10.20
N THR A 166 -34.25 -43.49 -11.53
CA THR A 166 -34.82 -42.39 -12.31
C THR A 166 -34.09 -41.03 -12.05
N ILE A 167 -32.77 -41.06 -11.89
CA ILE A 167 -31.92 -39.87 -11.70
C ILE A 167 -31.50 -39.34 -13.06
N ALA A 168 -31.61 -38.01 -13.24
CA ALA A 168 -31.25 -37.37 -14.49
C ALA A 168 -29.73 -37.36 -14.68
N LEU A 169 -29.26 -37.89 -15.83
CA LEU A 169 -27.86 -37.89 -16.25
C LEU A 169 -27.58 -36.72 -17.15
N VAL A 170 -26.42 -36.10 -16.98
CA VAL A 170 -25.93 -34.98 -17.82
C VAL A 170 -24.44 -35.17 -18.13
N ALA A 171 -24.05 -34.82 -19.35
CA ALA A 171 -22.62 -34.70 -19.66
C ALA A 171 -22.01 -33.51 -18.88
N SER A 172 -20.98 -33.76 -18.11
CA SER A 172 -20.35 -32.74 -17.26
C SER A 172 -18.84 -32.91 -17.23
N GLN A 173 -18.13 -31.84 -17.09
CA GLN A 173 -16.68 -31.86 -16.84
C GLN A 173 -16.22 -30.58 -16.13
N SER A 174 -15.40 -30.74 -15.11
CA SER A 174 -14.66 -29.64 -14.52
C SER A 174 -13.53 -29.21 -15.45
N CYS A 175 -13.39 -27.90 -15.67
CA CYS A 175 -12.36 -27.36 -16.51
C CYS A 175 -11.51 -26.36 -15.73
N TYR A 176 -10.19 -26.60 -15.67
CA TYR A 176 -9.23 -25.80 -14.92
C TYR A 176 -8.25 -25.02 -15.81
N PHE A 177 -8.11 -25.41 -17.04
CA PHE A 177 -7.32 -24.73 -18.08
C PHE A 177 -8.02 -24.81 -19.42
N LEU A 178 -7.66 -23.88 -20.33
CA LEU A 178 -8.46 -23.69 -21.54
C LEU A 178 -8.13 -24.70 -22.64
N ARG A 179 -6.87 -25.03 -22.82
CA ARG A 179 -6.39 -25.90 -23.91
C ARG A 179 -5.46 -26.98 -23.35
N PRO A 180 -5.33 -28.14 -24.02
CA PRO A 180 -4.44 -29.22 -23.57
C PRO A 180 -2.99 -28.77 -23.33
N GLU A 181 -2.47 -27.88 -24.16
CA GLU A 181 -1.11 -27.33 -24.01
C GLU A 181 -0.92 -26.40 -22.78
N ASP A 182 -1.97 -26.04 -22.05
CA ASP A 182 -1.92 -25.23 -20.85
C ASP A 182 -1.80 -26.07 -19.57
N HIS A 183 -1.91 -27.39 -19.69
CA HIS A 183 -1.83 -28.35 -18.57
C HIS A 183 -0.60 -28.10 -17.70
N PHE A 184 0.60 -28.03 -18.30
CA PHE A 184 1.82 -27.86 -17.55
C PHE A 184 1.88 -26.51 -16.79
N ALA A 185 1.36 -25.42 -17.37
CA ALA A 185 1.26 -24.15 -16.67
C ALA A 185 0.27 -24.21 -15.51
N TYR A 186 -0.82 -24.98 -15.66
CA TYR A 186 -1.77 -25.24 -14.58
C TYR A 186 -1.11 -26.01 -13.42
N GLU A 187 -0.34 -27.10 -13.70
CA GLU A 187 0.40 -27.83 -12.67
C GLU A 187 1.38 -26.94 -11.91
N VAL A 188 2.12 -26.08 -12.62
CA VAL A 188 3.01 -25.11 -11.97
C VAL A 188 2.22 -24.10 -11.12
N ALA A 189 1.05 -23.63 -11.56
CA ALA A 189 0.19 -22.77 -10.74
C ALA A 189 -0.25 -23.49 -9.45
N ARG A 190 -0.65 -24.76 -9.53
CA ARG A 190 -0.98 -25.58 -8.37
C ARG A 190 0.21 -25.76 -7.42
N ALA A 191 1.39 -26.03 -7.97
CA ALA A 191 2.63 -26.15 -7.19
C ALA A 191 3.01 -24.84 -6.49
N ILE A 192 2.73 -23.67 -7.10
CA ILE A 192 2.87 -22.36 -6.43
C ILE A 192 1.91 -22.25 -5.23
N ASP A 193 0.68 -22.72 -5.38
CA ASP A 193 -0.36 -22.70 -4.33
C ASP A 193 0.03 -23.57 -3.13
N THR A 194 0.44 -24.81 -3.39
CA THR A 194 0.84 -25.79 -2.35
C THR A 194 2.25 -25.57 -1.79
N GLY A 195 3.09 -24.80 -2.50
CA GLY A 195 4.51 -24.62 -2.15
C GLY A 195 5.43 -25.76 -2.58
N ASP A 196 4.97 -26.65 -3.45
CA ASP A 196 5.67 -27.83 -3.92
C ASP A 196 6.72 -27.52 -5.00
N LYS A 197 7.57 -28.52 -5.30
CA LYS A 197 8.49 -28.50 -6.41
C LYS A 197 8.03 -29.47 -7.50
N LEU A 198 8.44 -29.22 -8.75
CA LEU A 198 8.11 -30.04 -9.93
C LEU A 198 8.39 -31.56 -9.76
N SER A 199 9.43 -31.91 -9.00
CA SER A 199 9.78 -33.32 -8.74
C SER A 199 8.68 -34.10 -8.01
N ASN A 200 7.80 -33.41 -7.28
CA ASN A 200 6.71 -34.00 -6.51
C ASN A 200 5.38 -34.01 -7.29
N THR A 201 5.22 -33.11 -8.27
CA THR A 201 3.98 -32.90 -9.04
C THR A 201 3.90 -33.72 -10.33
N MET A 202 5.02 -34.25 -10.84
CA MET A 202 5.04 -35.04 -12.08
C MET A 202 4.34 -36.42 -12.01
N GLN A 203 3.75 -36.79 -10.86
CA GLN A 203 3.08 -38.09 -10.67
C GLN A 203 1.55 -38.03 -10.87
N THR A 204 0.95 -36.88 -11.10
CA THR A 204 -0.49 -36.77 -11.33
C THR A 204 -0.83 -36.80 -12.82
N ALA A 205 -0.77 -38.00 -13.42
CA ALA A 205 -1.23 -38.25 -14.80
C ALA A 205 -2.75 -37.95 -14.99
N ASP A 206 -3.49 -37.83 -13.89
CA ASP A 206 -4.95 -37.77 -13.87
C ASP A 206 -5.54 -36.42 -14.28
N VAL A 207 -4.78 -35.32 -14.35
CA VAL A 207 -5.33 -33.99 -14.57
C VAL A 207 -5.31 -33.53 -16.04
N GLN A 208 -4.65 -34.26 -16.93
CA GLN A 208 -4.43 -33.85 -18.33
C GLN A 208 -5.75 -33.63 -19.12
N GLY A 209 -6.80 -34.34 -18.76
CA GLY A 209 -8.10 -34.30 -19.43
C GLY A 209 -9.03 -33.15 -19.04
N TYR A 210 -8.70 -32.32 -18.03
CA TYR A 210 -9.61 -31.29 -17.48
C TYR A 210 -9.48 -29.93 -18.16
N PHE A 211 -9.26 -29.92 -19.47
CA PHE A 211 -9.32 -28.72 -20.31
C PHE A 211 -10.75 -28.43 -20.79
N ALA A 212 -10.97 -27.21 -21.32
CA ALA A 212 -12.25 -26.83 -21.89
C ALA A 212 -12.45 -27.51 -23.27
N PRO A 213 -13.33 -28.50 -23.39
CA PRO A 213 -13.51 -29.20 -24.67
C PRO A 213 -14.18 -28.30 -25.71
N THR A 214 -13.81 -28.50 -26.97
CA THR A 214 -14.48 -27.93 -28.12
C THR A 214 -15.85 -28.59 -28.34
N ALA A 215 -16.74 -27.93 -29.09
CA ALA A 215 -18.04 -28.53 -29.42
C ALA A 215 -17.91 -29.88 -30.14
N PHE A 216 -16.88 -30.04 -30.97
CA PHE A 216 -16.60 -31.29 -31.68
C PHE A 216 -16.11 -32.39 -30.70
N GLU A 217 -15.26 -32.05 -29.78
CA GLU A 217 -14.80 -33.02 -28.74
C GLU A 217 -15.97 -33.46 -27.87
N TRP A 218 -16.82 -32.52 -27.39
CA TRP A 218 -18.02 -32.86 -26.63
C TRP A 218 -18.90 -33.86 -27.35
N GLN A 219 -19.20 -33.62 -28.64
CA GLN A 219 -20.03 -34.51 -29.44
C GLN A 219 -19.41 -35.89 -29.66
N ASN A 220 -18.09 -35.94 -29.84
CA ASN A 220 -17.38 -37.20 -30.00
C ASN A 220 -17.30 -38.00 -28.67
N TRP A 221 -17.03 -37.34 -27.58
CA TRP A 221 -16.89 -38.00 -26.28
C TRP A 221 -18.19 -38.63 -25.78
N PHE A 222 -19.32 -38.04 -26.12
CA PHE A 222 -20.66 -38.51 -25.74
C PHE A 222 -21.47 -38.92 -26.97
N ALA A 223 -20.81 -39.44 -28.03
CA ALA A 223 -21.52 -39.91 -29.21
C ALA A 223 -22.44 -41.11 -28.94
N ASP A 224 -22.15 -41.87 -27.90
CA ASP A 224 -22.98 -42.97 -27.39
C ASP A 224 -24.22 -42.49 -26.61
N HIS A 225 -24.16 -41.27 -26.01
CA HIS A 225 -25.24 -40.70 -25.19
C HIS A 225 -25.46 -39.19 -25.54
N PRO A 226 -25.94 -38.87 -26.73
CA PRO A 226 -26.19 -37.47 -27.14
C PRO A 226 -27.30 -36.80 -26.31
N ASP A 227 -28.20 -37.62 -25.74
CA ASP A 227 -29.25 -37.15 -24.84
C ASP A 227 -28.71 -36.49 -23.55
N TRP A 228 -27.53 -36.89 -23.06
CA TRP A 228 -26.91 -36.29 -21.88
C TRP A 228 -26.37 -34.88 -22.18
N LEU A 229 -25.95 -34.60 -23.43
CA LEU A 229 -25.56 -33.25 -23.88
C LEU A 229 -26.79 -32.33 -23.95
N ASP A 230 -27.90 -32.86 -24.48
CA ASP A 230 -29.16 -32.13 -24.51
C ASP A 230 -29.69 -31.84 -23.09
N ALA A 231 -29.55 -32.80 -22.20
CA ALA A 231 -29.95 -32.66 -20.79
C ALA A 231 -29.10 -31.58 -20.10
N SER A 232 -27.78 -31.53 -20.33
CA SER A 232 -26.88 -30.43 -19.82
C SER A 232 -27.34 -29.06 -20.29
N THR A 233 -27.68 -28.92 -21.57
CA THR A 233 -28.17 -27.67 -22.15
C THR A 233 -29.48 -27.23 -21.51
N LYS A 234 -30.42 -28.17 -21.35
CA LYS A 234 -31.72 -27.92 -20.67
C LYS A 234 -31.55 -27.55 -19.20
N MET A 235 -30.66 -28.24 -18.49
CA MET A 235 -30.33 -27.94 -17.11
C MET A 235 -29.84 -26.50 -16.96
N LEU A 236 -28.85 -26.06 -17.76
CA LEU A 236 -28.32 -24.69 -17.71
C LEU A 236 -29.35 -23.64 -18.14
N ALA A 237 -30.23 -23.95 -19.12
CA ALA A 237 -31.31 -23.07 -19.56
C ALA A 237 -32.38 -22.80 -18.49
N CYS A 238 -32.50 -23.68 -17.47
CA CYS A 238 -33.38 -23.48 -16.33
C CYS A 238 -32.85 -22.51 -15.29
N CYS A 239 -31.55 -22.17 -15.34
CA CYS A 239 -30.91 -21.22 -14.44
C CYS A 239 -31.20 -19.79 -14.91
N ARG A 240 -32.02 -19.05 -14.15
CA ARG A 240 -32.48 -17.71 -14.51
C ARG A 240 -32.22 -16.68 -13.42
N ALA A 241 -31.20 -16.91 -12.60
CA ALA A 241 -30.79 -15.93 -11.60
C ALA A 241 -30.04 -14.76 -12.26
N ASP A 242 -30.46 -13.56 -11.95
CA ASP A 242 -29.82 -12.33 -12.43
C ASP A 242 -28.94 -11.72 -11.34
N LEU A 243 -27.91 -10.99 -11.79
CA LEU A 243 -27.14 -10.14 -10.89
C LEU A 243 -28.02 -9.01 -10.33
N PRO A 244 -27.77 -8.55 -9.10
CA PRO A 244 -28.52 -7.45 -8.51
C PRO A 244 -28.44 -6.21 -9.39
N LYS A 245 -29.62 -5.56 -9.63
CA LYS A 245 -29.66 -4.28 -10.31
C LYS A 245 -29.00 -3.22 -9.44
N MET A 246 -28.25 -2.33 -10.06
CA MET A 246 -27.58 -1.22 -9.41
C MET A 246 -28.60 -0.24 -8.82
N THR A 247 -28.89 -0.37 -7.53
CA THR A 247 -29.61 0.63 -6.74
C THR A 247 -28.66 1.13 -5.66
N VAL A 248 -28.45 2.43 -5.59
CA VAL A 248 -27.59 3.02 -4.57
C VAL A 248 -28.15 2.72 -3.18
N GLN A 249 -27.33 2.06 -2.36
CA GLN A 249 -27.67 1.65 -1.00
C GLN A 249 -26.87 2.51 -0.02
N MET A 250 -27.48 3.64 0.41
CA MET A 250 -26.87 4.50 1.42
C MET A 250 -27.01 3.88 2.82
N PRO A 251 -25.96 3.94 3.66
CA PRO A 251 -26.10 3.61 5.07
C PRO A 251 -27.12 4.55 5.71
N LYS A 252 -27.88 4.05 6.68
CA LYS A 252 -28.84 4.84 7.41
C LYS A 252 -28.26 5.29 8.75
N PHE A 253 -28.35 6.59 9.02
CA PHE A 253 -27.97 7.13 10.31
C PHE A 253 -29.17 7.03 11.28
N PRO A 254 -28.96 6.56 12.53
CA PRO A 254 -30.03 6.54 13.51
C PRO A 254 -30.37 7.96 13.95
N VAL A 255 -31.52 8.47 13.51
CA VAL A 255 -32.05 9.81 13.87
C VAL A 255 -32.96 9.74 15.09
N PRO A 256 -33.00 10.78 15.95
CA PRO A 256 -33.98 10.88 17.05
C PRO A 256 -35.44 10.86 16.55
N GLU A 257 -36.36 10.41 17.41
CA GLU A 257 -37.78 10.44 17.10
C GLU A 257 -38.28 11.85 16.76
N GLY A 258 -38.96 11.99 15.64
CA GLY A 258 -39.50 13.26 15.16
C GLY A 258 -38.53 14.09 14.30
N GLU A 259 -37.29 13.68 14.11
CA GLU A 259 -36.35 14.35 13.21
C GLU A 259 -36.14 13.48 11.93
N THR A 260 -35.68 14.13 10.86
CA THR A 260 -35.20 13.47 9.64
C THR A 260 -33.68 13.64 9.53
N ALA A 261 -33.03 12.83 8.68
CA ALA A 261 -31.58 12.98 8.45
C ALA A 261 -31.24 14.39 7.92
N GLU A 262 -32.09 14.95 7.07
CA GLU A 262 -31.92 16.28 6.50
C GLU A 262 -32.04 17.39 7.58
N SER A 263 -33.05 17.31 8.46
CA SER A 263 -33.23 18.30 9.54
C SER A 263 -32.07 18.23 10.56
N LEU A 264 -31.64 17.01 10.90
CA LEU A 264 -30.52 16.81 11.81
C LEU A 264 -29.21 17.31 11.20
N LEU A 265 -28.95 17.02 9.92
CA LEU A 265 -27.76 17.48 9.21
C LEU A 265 -27.70 19.02 9.20
N ALA A 266 -28.80 19.68 8.87
CA ALA A 266 -28.88 21.14 8.87
C ALA A 266 -28.59 21.72 10.26
N LYS A 267 -29.24 21.19 11.30
CA LYS A 267 -29.03 21.59 12.69
C LYS A 267 -27.58 21.46 13.14
N GLU A 268 -26.97 20.28 12.92
CA GLU A 268 -25.57 20.05 13.27
C GLU A 268 -24.59 20.92 12.46
N ALA A 269 -24.89 21.17 11.17
CA ALA A 269 -24.05 22.01 10.32
C ALA A 269 -24.08 23.49 10.76
N PHE A 270 -25.24 24.04 11.08
CA PHE A 270 -25.34 25.43 11.61
C PHE A 270 -24.67 25.54 12.98
N THR A 271 -24.92 24.62 13.89
CA THR A 271 -24.29 24.61 15.23
C THR A 271 -22.74 24.49 15.07
N GLY A 272 -22.28 23.62 14.22
CA GLY A 272 -20.83 23.45 13.98
C GLY A 272 -20.21 24.69 13.34
N LEU A 273 -20.90 25.42 12.47
CA LEU A 273 -20.42 26.68 11.93
C LEU A 273 -20.27 27.75 13.03
N GLU A 274 -21.25 27.86 13.94
CA GLU A 274 -21.16 28.75 15.10
C GLU A 274 -19.97 28.42 16.01
N GLU A 275 -19.72 27.13 16.25
CA GLU A 275 -18.54 26.67 17.00
C GLU A 275 -17.21 27.04 16.31
N ARG A 276 -17.14 26.97 14.97
CA ARG A 276 -15.95 27.38 14.19
C ARG A 276 -15.64 28.86 14.37
N PHE A 277 -16.63 29.70 14.42
CA PHE A 277 -16.49 31.14 14.60
C PHE A 277 -16.34 31.58 16.07
N LYS A 278 -16.48 30.64 17.05
CA LYS A 278 -16.25 30.91 18.49
C LYS A 278 -16.96 32.17 18.96
N GLN A 279 -18.22 32.29 18.64
CA GLN A 279 -19.12 33.43 18.99
C GLN A 279 -18.75 34.77 18.29
N LEU A 280 -17.87 34.79 17.33
CA LEU A 280 -17.67 35.93 16.43
C LEU A 280 -18.85 36.00 15.44
N ALA A 281 -19.11 37.21 14.93
CA ALA A 281 -20.15 37.38 13.90
C ALA A 281 -19.79 36.60 12.64
N ILE A 282 -20.65 35.71 12.19
CA ILE A 282 -20.48 34.91 10.98
C ILE A 282 -20.81 35.79 9.78
N PRO A 283 -19.92 35.95 8.80
CA PRO A 283 -20.22 36.70 7.57
C PRO A 283 -21.38 36.06 6.79
N VAL A 284 -22.23 36.91 6.19
CA VAL A 284 -23.42 36.48 5.43
C VAL A 284 -23.07 35.43 4.36
N ALA A 285 -21.93 35.58 3.69
CA ALA A 285 -21.46 34.63 2.66
C ALA A 285 -21.33 33.18 3.17
N TYR A 286 -20.99 32.96 4.46
CA TYR A 286 -20.97 31.62 5.04
C TYR A 286 -22.36 31.02 5.22
N HIS A 287 -23.34 31.84 5.66
CA HIS A 287 -24.71 31.36 5.78
C HIS A 287 -25.30 31.02 4.41
N GLU A 288 -25.14 31.90 3.42
CA GLU A 288 -25.60 31.64 2.05
C GLU A 288 -24.97 30.38 1.46
N ARG A 289 -23.68 30.22 1.64
CA ARG A 289 -22.96 29.04 1.14
C ARG A 289 -23.37 27.76 1.87
N LEU A 290 -23.56 27.78 3.19
CA LEU A 290 -24.00 26.64 3.97
C LEU A 290 -25.38 26.19 3.54
N GLN A 291 -26.32 27.14 3.41
CA GLN A 291 -27.68 26.86 2.95
C GLN A 291 -27.66 26.21 1.53
N TYR A 292 -26.93 26.79 0.61
CA TYR A 292 -26.78 26.28 -0.74
C TYR A 292 -26.25 24.85 -0.77
N GLU A 293 -25.19 24.54 0.00
CA GLU A 293 -24.63 23.19 0.05
C GLU A 293 -25.60 22.18 0.68
N LEU A 294 -26.31 22.57 1.75
CA LEU A 294 -27.33 21.72 2.38
C LEU A 294 -28.47 21.39 1.43
N GLU A 295 -28.94 22.35 0.63
CA GLU A 295 -30.01 22.13 -0.37
C GLU A 295 -29.56 21.08 -1.41
N ILE A 296 -28.34 21.18 -1.90
CA ILE A 296 -27.79 20.20 -2.87
C ILE A 296 -27.62 18.84 -2.21
N ILE A 297 -27.00 18.75 -1.03
CA ILE A 297 -26.75 17.48 -0.33
C ILE A 297 -28.07 16.76 -0.05
N CYS A 298 -29.09 17.49 0.42
CA CYS A 298 -30.40 16.91 0.72
C CYS A 298 -31.13 16.49 -0.57
N SER A 299 -31.15 17.33 -1.61
CA SER A 299 -31.78 16.99 -2.89
C SER A 299 -31.19 15.77 -3.57
N MET A 300 -29.90 15.52 -3.37
CA MET A 300 -29.19 14.33 -3.87
C MET A 300 -29.33 13.10 -2.96
N GLY A 301 -29.95 13.22 -1.78
CA GLY A 301 -30.19 12.12 -0.83
C GLY A 301 -28.95 11.69 -0.05
N PHE A 302 -27.99 12.59 0.21
CA PHE A 302 -26.73 12.27 0.87
C PHE A 302 -26.65 12.68 2.34
N ALA A 303 -27.78 13.11 2.95
CA ALA A 303 -27.81 13.54 4.35
C ALA A 303 -27.30 12.46 5.32
N ASP A 304 -27.81 11.23 5.20
CA ASP A 304 -27.35 10.07 6.00
C ASP A 304 -25.85 9.86 5.90
N TYR A 305 -25.29 9.98 4.68
CA TYR A 305 -23.86 9.76 4.42
C TYR A 305 -22.99 10.77 5.19
N PHE A 306 -23.34 12.06 5.15
CA PHE A 306 -22.62 13.09 5.89
C PHE A 306 -22.71 12.89 7.39
N LEU A 307 -23.88 12.50 7.91
CA LEU A 307 -24.07 12.20 9.33
C LEU A 307 -23.25 11.01 9.81
N VAL A 308 -23.18 9.93 9.01
CA VAL A 308 -22.34 8.77 9.29
C VAL A 308 -20.86 9.16 9.35
N VAL A 309 -20.40 9.99 8.41
CA VAL A 309 -19.02 10.48 8.38
C VAL A 309 -18.73 11.38 9.58
N ALA A 310 -19.63 12.32 9.90
CA ALA A 310 -19.49 13.21 11.05
C ALA A 310 -19.44 12.43 12.38
N ASP A 311 -20.17 11.34 12.47
CA ASP A 311 -20.24 10.50 13.66
C ASP A 311 -18.92 9.82 13.98
N PHE A 312 -18.28 9.12 13.03
CA PHE A 312 -17.01 8.50 13.34
C PHE A 312 -15.85 9.52 13.43
N MET A 313 -15.99 10.70 12.82
CA MET A 313 -15.06 11.81 13.07
C MET A 313 -15.18 12.33 14.50
N ARG A 314 -16.40 12.44 15.03
CA ARG A 314 -16.68 12.79 16.44
C ARG A 314 -16.08 11.76 17.39
N TYR A 315 -16.28 10.46 17.11
CA TYR A 315 -15.66 9.38 17.87
C TYR A 315 -14.12 9.50 17.88
N ALA A 316 -13.51 9.76 16.72
CA ALA A 316 -12.06 9.93 16.63
C ALA A 316 -11.57 11.11 17.50
N LYS A 317 -12.27 12.25 17.45
CA LYS A 317 -11.96 13.44 18.25
C LYS A 317 -12.07 13.17 19.76
N GLU A 318 -13.15 12.53 20.22
CA GLU A 318 -13.40 12.17 21.61
C GLU A 318 -12.34 11.18 22.15
N ASN A 319 -11.90 10.24 21.31
CA ASN A 319 -10.88 9.26 21.66
C ASN A 319 -9.43 9.73 21.36
N ARG A 320 -9.25 11.02 21.09
CA ARG A 320 -7.93 11.63 20.82
C ARG A 320 -7.17 10.92 19.70
N ILE A 321 -7.88 10.48 18.68
CA ILE A 321 -7.30 9.95 17.44
C ILE A 321 -7.10 11.11 16.48
N LEU A 322 -5.86 11.42 16.13
CA LEU A 322 -5.58 12.51 15.21
C LEU A 322 -6.07 12.17 13.80
N THR A 323 -6.80 13.11 13.20
CA THR A 323 -7.27 13.01 11.80
C THR A 323 -6.59 14.04 10.92
N GLY A 324 -6.56 13.79 9.62
CA GLY A 324 -6.04 14.72 8.63
C GLY A 324 -6.95 15.95 8.48
N PRO A 325 -6.45 17.05 7.93
CA PRO A 325 -7.20 18.29 7.72
C PRO A 325 -8.24 18.19 6.61
N GLY A 326 -8.30 17.09 5.91
CA GLY A 326 -9.14 16.82 4.76
C GLY A 326 -8.30 16.27 3.60
N ARG A 327 -8.98 15.73 2.60
CA ARG A 327 -8.34 15.12 1.43
C ARG A 327 -9.26 15.23 0.20
N GLY A 328 -8.66 15.28 -1.00
CA GLY A 328 -9.43 15.26 -2.24
C GLY A 328 -10.32 16.50 -2.41
N SER A 329 -11.54 16.27 -2.87
CA SER A 329 -12.51 17.35 -3.16
C SER A 329 -13.36 17.72 -1.96
N SER A 330 -13.50 16.86 -0.95
CA SER A 330 -14.35 17.11 0.24
C SER A 330 -13.95 18.36 1.05
N ALA A 331 -12.67 18.75 1.00
CA ALA A 331 -12.19 19.98 1.61
C ALA A 331 -12.80 21.25 0.97
N GLY A 332 -13.52 21.15 -0.15
CA GLY A 332 -14.29 22.24 -0.78
C GLY A 332 -15.68 22.45 -0.20
N SER A 333 -16.14 21.58 0.74
CA SER A 333 -17.47 21.67 1.35
C SER A 333 -17.45 22.42 2.69
N LEU A 334 -18.32 23.43 2.81
CA LEU A 334 -18.55 24.14 4.06
C LEU A 334 -19.34 23.28 5.06
N VAL A 335 -20.26 22.45 4.60
CA VAL A 335 -20.95 21.47 5.46
C VAL A 335 -19.94 20.51 6.07
N ALA A 336 -18.99 19.95 5.30
CA ALA A 336 -17.94 19.09 5.83
C ALA A 336 -17.02 19.81 6.83
N TYR A 337 -16.70 21.08 6.60
CA TYR A 337 -15.95 21.91 7.53
C TYR A 337 -16.74 22.17 8.84
N SER A 338 -18.00 22.53 8.74
CA SER A 338 -18.87 22.78 9.90
C SER A 338 -19.02 21.53 10.77
N LEU A 339 -19.21 20.36 10.16
CA LEU A 339 -19.30 19.08 10.86
C LEU A 339 -17.95 18.54 11.37
N SER A 340 -16.87 19.31 11.27
CA SER A 340 -15.52 18.88 11.65
C SER A 340 -14.98 17.65 10.87
N ILE A 341 -15.58 17.32 9.74
CA ILE A 341 -15.07 16.30 8.81
C ILE A 341 -13.75 16.77 8.18
N THR A 342 -13.67 18.06 7.81
CA THR A 342 -12.45 18.71 7.35
C THR A 342 -12.04 19.86 8.25
N GLN A 343 -10.76 20.27 8.17
CA GLN A 343 -10.19 21.38 8.93
C GLN A 343 -9.82 22.58 8.06
N VAL A 344 -10.14 22.51 6.77
CA VAL A 344 -9.87 23.55 5.78
C VAL A 344 -11.12 24.39 5.57
N ASP A 345 -11.02 25.69 5.81
CA ASP A 345 -12.09 26.65 5.52
C ASP A 345 -12.20 26.86 4.00
N PRO A 346 -13.25 26.39 3.34
CA PRO A 346 -13.35 26.44 1.89
C PRO A 346 -13.54 27.86 1.34
N LEU A 347 -14.14 28.78 2.11
CA LEU A 347 -14.32 30.16 1.67
C LEU A 347 -13.02 30.94 1.79
N ALA A 348 -12.29 30.78 2.89
CA ALA A 348 -11.00 31.45 3.10
C ALA A 348 -9.97 31.11 1.99
N TYR A 349 -10.04 29.91 1.44
CA TYR A 349 -9.15 29.48 0.35
C TYR A 349 -9.81 29.51 -1.04
N GLY A 350 -11.06 29.99 -1.16
CA GLY A 350 -11.78 30.08 -2.41
C GLY A 350 -12.02 28.76 -3.13
N LEU A 351 -12.28 27.68 -2.35
CA LEU A 351 -12.53 26.34 -2.84
C LEU A 351 -13.97 26.18 -3.34
N LEU A 352 -14.16 25.28 -4.34
CA LEU A 352 -15.44 25.09 -5.01
C LEU A 352 -16.12 23.80 -4.53
N PHE A 353 -17.39 23.92 -4.13
CA PHE A 353 -18.24 22.78 -3.73
C PHE A 353 -18.62 21.90 -4.92
N GLU A 354 -18.87 22.49 -6.07
CA GLU A 354 -19.30 21.80 -7.30
C GLU A 354 -18.24 20.81 -7.82
N ARG A 355 -17.01 20.98 -7.38
CA ARG A 355 -15.96 20.00 -7.64
C ARG A 355 -16.11 18.74 -6.79
N PHE A 356 -16.72 18.85 -5.63
CA PHE A 356 -17.00 17.74 -4.73
C PHE A 356 -18.35 17.11 -5.08
N LEU A 357 -19.44 17.88 -5.00
CA LEU A 357 -20.77 17.47 -5.41
C LEU A 357 -21.31 18.40 -6.50
N ASN A 358 -21.82 17.80 -7.57
CA ASN A 358 -22.34 18.53 -8.72
C ASN A 358 -23.70 17.93 -9.11
N PRO A 359 -24.82 18.70 -8.99
CA PRO A 359 -26.14 18.20 -9.32
C PRO A 359 -26.30 17.86 -10.82
N GLU A 360 -25.49 18.47 -11.70
CA GLU A 360 -25.47 18.16 -13.12
C GLU A 360 -24.77 16.81 -13.42
N ARG A 361 -24.23 16.15 -12.39
CA ARG A 361 -23.53 14.87 -12.46
C ARG A 361 -23.96 13.95 -11.34
N ILE A 362 -24.68 12.90 -11.66
CA ILE A 362 -25.07 11.88 -10.68
C ILE A 362 -23.83 11.01 -10.36
N THR A 363 -23.07 11.38 -9.33
CA THR A 363 -21.99 10.57 -8.78
C THR A 363 -22.10 10.55 -7.26
N LEU A 364 -21.72 9.40 -6.69
CA LEU A 364 -21.67 9.26 -5.24
C LEU A 364 -20.61 10.20 -4.63
N PRO A 365 -20.85 10.74 -3.44
CA PRO A 365 -19.84 11.48 -2.70
C PRO A 365 -18.70 10.56 -2.29
N ASP A 366 -17.48 11.07 -2.35
CA ASP A 366 -16.27 10.35 -1.94
C ASP A 366 -15.54 11.23 -0.91
N ILE A 367 -15.74 10.93 0.37
CA ILE A 367 -15.08 11.60 1.48
C ILE A 367 -13.98 10.70 2.02
N ASP A 368 -12.79 10.92 1.53
CA ASP A 368 -11.57 10.28 2.03
C ASP A 368 -11.16 10.90 3.37
N ILE A 369 -10.80 10.08 4.34
CA ILE A 369 -10.34 10.54 5.65
C ILE A 369 -9.01 9.88 6.01
N ASP A 370 -8.03 10.74 6.34
CA ASP A 370 -6.74 10.31 6.84
C ASP A 370 -6.79 10.17 8.37
N PHE A 371 -6.41 9.00 8.89
CA PHE A 371 -6.25 8.71 10.31
C PHE A 371 -4.80 8.40 10.66
N VAL A 372 -4.44 8.52 11.92
CA VAL A 372 -3.23 7.91 12.45
C VAL A 372 -3.27 6.41 12.14
N ASP A 373 -2.25 5.90 11.41
CA ASP A 373 -2.23 4.53 10.91
C ASP A 373 -2.30 3.49 12.04
N SER A 374 -1.67 3.75 13.18
CA SER A 374 -1.66 2.87 14.35
C SER A 374 -3.00 2.77 15.09
N LYS A 375 -3.93 3.71 14.89
CA LYS A 375 -5.23 3.76 15.58
C LYS A 375 -6.44 3.63 14.64
N ARG A 376 -6.22 3.57 13.34
CA ARG A 376 -7.26 3.44 12.32
C ARG A 376 -8.22 2.27 12.61
N HIS A 377 -7.68 1.12 13.04
CA HIS A 377 -8.48 -0.06 13.38
C HIS A 377 -9.54 0.21 14.47
N GLN A 378 -9.25 1.10 15.45
CA GLN A 378 -10.21 1.46 16.50
C GLN A 378 -11.46 2.16 15.95
N VAL A 379 -11.27 3.02 14.95
CA VAL A 379 -12.38 3.70 14.28
C VAL A 379 -13.21 2.70 13.46
N ILE A 380 -12.57 1.77 12.76
CA ILE A 380 -13.26 0.73 11.98
C ILE A 380 -14.06 -0.19 12.92
N GLN A 381 -13.48 -0.57 14.06
CA GLN A 381 -14.18 -1.36 15.09
C GLN A 381 -15.42 -0.62 15.65
N TYR A 382 -15.29 0.69 15.93
CA TYR A 382 -16.41 1.53 16.34
C TYR A 382 -17.54 1.52 15.31
N VAL A 383 -17.21 1.73 14.04
CA VAL A 383 -18.18 1.69 12.93
C VAL A 383 -18.88 0.35 12.86
N ALA A 384 -18.12 -0.77 12.94
CA ALA A 384 -18.69 -2.10 12.92
C ALA A 384 -19.60 -2.39 14.14
N GLN A 385 -19.25 -1.87 15.31
CA GLN A 385 -20.10 -2.00 16.52
C GLN A 385 -21.38 -1.17 16.41
N LYS A 386 -21.29 0.08 15.93
CA LYS A 386 -22.43 1.01 15.89
C LYS A 386 -23.42 0.66 14.78
N TYR A 387 -22.93 0.43 13.57
CA TYR A 387 -23.77 0.17 12.39
C TYR A 387 -24.12 -1.31 12.18
N GLY A 388 -23.56 -2.19 13.01
CA GLY A 388 -23.80 -3.64 12.98
C GLY A 388 -22.69 -4.38 12.25
N LYS A 389 -22.15 -5.43 12.91
CA LYS A 389 -21.06 -6.25 12.33
C LYS A 389 -21.42 -6.90 11.00
N ALA A 390 -22.70 -7.29 10.83
CA ALA A 390 -23.17 -7.88 9.58
C ALA A 390 -23.30 -6.88 8.42
N ASN A 391 -23.33 -5.59 8.71
CA ASN A 391 -23.55 -4.52 7.75
C ASN A 391 -22.25 -3.82 7.33
N VAL A 392 -21.12 -4.16 7.97
CA VAL A 392 -19.83 -3.51 7.74
C VAL A 392 -18.79 -4.55 7.33
N ALA A 393 -18.06 -4.30 6.25
CA ALA A 393 -16.95 -5.14 5.81
C ALA A 393 -15.82 -4.29 5.22
N GLN A 394 -14.60 -4.81 5.32
CA GLN A 394 -13.45 -4.32 4.56
C GLN A 394 -13.54 -4.82 3.11
N ILE A 395 -13.02 -4.06 2.17
CA ILE A 395 -13.03 -4.46 0.76
C ILE A 395 -11.82 -5.33 0.47
N ILE A 396 -12.05 -6.45 -0.25
CA ILE A 396 -10.98 -7.33 -0.71
C ILE A 396 -10.18 -6.69 -1.85
N THR A 397 -8.91 -7.07 -1.96
CA THR A 397 -8.08 -6.86 -3.15
C THR A 397 -7.37 -8.15 -3.53
N PHE A 398 -7.03 -8.28 -4.80
CA PHE A 398 -6.30 -9.44 -5.31
C PHE A 398 -4.89 -9.06 -5.72
N GLY A 399 -3.91 -9.71 -5.11
CA GLY A 399 -2.52 -9.64 -5.55
C GLY A 399 -2.33 -10.50 -6.79
N THR A 400 -1.64 -9.97 -7.81
CA THR A 400 -1.37 -10.70 -9.05
C THR A 400 0.09 -11.13 -9.16
N LEU A 401 0.34 -12.16 -9.94
CA LEU A 401 1.66 -12.60 -10.36
C LEU A 401 2.28 -11.56 -11.32
N SER A 402 2.77 -10.45 -10.78
CA SER A 402 3.54 -9.46 -11.58
C SER A 402 4.82 -10.08 -12.12
N ALA A 403 5.47 -9.44 -13.11
CA ALA A 403 6.68 -9.95 -13.75
C ALA A 403 7.75 -10.48 -12.77
N LYS A 404 8.05 -9.73 -11.70
CA LYS A 404 9.03 -10.21 -10.68
C LYS A 404 8.46 -11.33 -9.80
N ALA A 405 7.17 -11.27 -9.48
CA ALA A 405 6.53 -12.29 -8.64
C ALA A 405 6.47 -13.63 -9.38
N VAL A 406 5.93 -13.63 -10.62
CA VAL A 406 5.84 -14.85 -11.42
C VAL A 406 7.22 -15.45 -11.71
N ALA A 407 8.19 -14.61 -12.03
CA ALA A 407 9.56 -15.06 -12.31
C ALA A 407 10.17 -15.81 -11.12
N ARG A 408 9.96 -15.32 -9.90
CA ARG A 408 10.47 -15.93 -8.67
C ARG A 408 9.69 -17.17 -8.26
N ASP A 409 8.37 -17.12 -8.34
CA ASP A 409 7.52 -18.22 -7.89
C ASP A 409 7.65 -19.43 -8.82
N VAL A 410 7.63 -19.22 -10.15
CA VAL A 410 7.90 -20.29 -11.12
C VAL A 410 9.32 -20.85 -10.96
N ALA A 411 10.33 -19.99 -10.73
CA ALA A 411 11.71 -20.45 -10.52
C ALA A 411 11.86 -21.31 -9.26
N ARG A 412 11.10 -21.05 -8.19
CA ARG A 412 11.07 -21.92 -7.00
C ARG A 412 10.50 -23.30 -7.31
N VAL A 413 9.40 -23.35 -8.05
CA VAL A 413 8.78 -24.62 -8.49
C VAL A 413 9.74 -25.41 -9.37
N PHE A 414 10.50 -24.73 -10.24
CA PHE A 414 11.54 -25.34 -11.06
C PHE A 414 12.80 -25.78 -10.28
N GLY A 415 12.85 -25.47 -8.96
CA GLY A 415 13.93 -25.86 -8.07
C GLY A 415 15.19 -25.02 -8.21
N PHE A 416 15.12 -23.82 -8.79
CA PHE A 416 16.25 -22.91 -8.85
C PHE A 416 16.67 -22.47 -7.45
N ASP A 417 17.98 -22.33 -7.24
CA ASP A 417 18.54 -21.93 -5.96
C ASP A 417 18.38 -20.43 -5.68
N ALA A 418 18.71 -20.01 -4.47
CA ALA A 418 18.53 -18.62 -4.02
C ALA A 418 19.37 -17.62 -4.85
N GLU A 419 20.54 -18.02 -5.32
CA GLU A 419 21.43 -17.18 -6.14
C GLU A 419 20.81 -16.94 -7.52
N MET A 420 20.26 -17.98 -8.14
CA MET A 420 19.56 -17.88 -9.42
C MET A 420 18.29 -17.05 -9.31
N LEU A 421 17.51 -17.20 -8.22
CA LEU A 421 16.33 -16.38 -7.94
C LEU A 421 16.69 -14.89 -7.86
N GLU A 422 17.81 -14.56 -7.23
CA GLU A 422 18.30 -13.19 -7.12
C GLU A 422 18.78 -12.66 -8.48
N LYS A 423 19.51 -13.48 -9.25
CA LYS A 423 19.97 -13.16 -10.61
C LYS A 423 18.79 -12.84 -11.52
N ILE A 424 17.75 -13.69 -11.56
CA ILE A 424 16.52 -13.46 -12.34
C ILE A 424 15.84 -12.16 -11.90
N SER A 425 15.67 -11.95 -10.59
CA SER A 425 15.02 -10.75 -10.05
C SER A 425 15.76 -9.46 -10.43
N LYS A 426 17.09 -9.47 -10.50
CA LYS A 426 17.93 -8.33 -10.92
C LYS A 426 17.84 -8.04 -12.43
N MET A 427 17.59 -9.05 -13.26
CA MET A 427 17.43 -8.88 -14.70
C MET A 427 16.10 -8.16 -15.05
N ILE A 428 15.10 -8.20 -14.19
CA ILE A 428 13.81 -7.54 -14.39
C ILE A 428 13.86 -6.10 -13.86
N PRO A 429 13.70 -5.06 -14.71
CA PRO A 429 13.72 -3.67 -14.27
C PRO A 429 12.67 -3.35 -13.22
N ASN A 430 12.99 -2.43 -12.31
CA ASN A 430 12.03 -1.98 -11.29
C ASN A 430 11.20 -0.80 -11.82
N LYS A 431 10.43 -1.04 -12.89
CA LYS A 431 9.55 -0.05 -13.53
C LYS A 431 8.09 -0.46 -13.27
N PRO A 432 7.20 0.45 -12.84
CA PRO A 432 5.77 0.15 -12.73
C PRO A 432 5.20 -0.34 -14.06
N GLY A 433 4.40 -1.43 -14.02
CA GLY A 433 3.75 -1.99 -15.20
C GLY A 433 4.68 -2.70 -16.19
N ILE A 434 5.92 -3.02 -15.82
CA ILE A 434 6.80 -3.85 -16.65
C ILE A 434 6.23 -5.26 -16.76
N THR A 435 6.14 -5.78 -17.97
CA THR A 435 5.81 -7.18 -18.22
C THR A 435 7.08 -8.00 -18.41
N LEU A 436 7.02 -9.32 -18.19
CA LEU A 436 8.15 -10.21 -18.37
C LEU A 436 8.64 -10.21 -19.82
N GLN A 437 7.72 -10.18 -20.77
CA GLN A 437 8.04 -10.08 -22.21
C GLN A 437 8.83 -8.79 -22.52
N ARG A 438 8.41 -7.65 -21.96
CA ARG A 438 9.12 -6.37 -22.10
C ARG A 438 10.47 -6.38 -21.43
N ALA A 439 10.57 -6.97 -20.25
CA ALA A 439 11.84 -7.09 -19.52
C ALA A 439 12.88 -7.88 -20.32
N VAL A 440 12.47 -8.97 -20.96
CA VAL A 440 13.35 -9.76 -21.86
C VAL A 440 13.71 -8.95 -23.11
N ALA A 441 12.74 -8.28 -23.75
CA ALA A 441 13.00 -7.48 -24.95
C ALA A 441 13.97 -6.30 -24.70
N GLU A 442 13.94 -5.69 -23.52
CA GLU A 442 14.80 -4.57 -23.14
C GLU A 442 16.20 -4.99 -22.62
N SER A 443 16.45 -6.29 -22.35
CA SER A 443 17.67 -6.78 -21.72
C SER A 443 18.37 -7.89 -22.51
N GLN A 444 19.46 -7.55 -23.18
CA GLN A 444 20.30 -8.52 -23.91
C GLN A 444 20.87 -9.62 -23.00
N ASN A 445 21.25 -9.28 -21.76
CA ASN A 445 21.69 -10.25 -20.76
C ASN A 445 20.60 -11.28 -20.44
N PHE A 446 19.33 -10.83 -20.37
CA PHE A 446 18.24 -11.74 -20.09
C PHE A 446 17.97 -12.68 -21.28
N GLN A 447 18.00 -12.14 -22.51
CA GLN A 447 17.89 -12.95 -23.73
C GLN A 447 18.99 -14.02 -23.82
N SER A 448 20.26 -13.62 -23.56
CA SER A 448 21.38 -14.55 -23.54
C SER A 448 21.22 -15.65 -22.50
N TRP A 449 20.78 -15.29 -21.30
CA TRP A 449 20.54 -16.25 -20.22
C TRP A 449 19.41 -17.23 -20.57
N LEU A 450 18.34 -16.79 -21.22
CA LEU A 450 17.27 -17.68 -21.70
C LEU A 450 17.78 -18.67 -22.75
N ALA A 451 18.70 -18.24 -23.58
CA ALA A 451 19.29 -19.09 -24.63
C ALA A 451 20.37 -20.08 -24.14
N GLU A 452 20.76 -20.03 -22.85
CA GLU A 452 21.78 -20.92 -22.28
C GLU A 452 21.35 -22.40 -22.22
N ASN A 453 20.05 -22.66 -21.96
CA ASN A 453 19.50 -24.01 -21.91
C ASN A 453 17.96 -24.05 -22.04
N ASP A 454 17.43 -25.22 -22.39
CA ASP A 454 15.99 -25.45 -22.61
C ASP A 454 15.16 -25.28 -21.33
N MET A 455 15.74 -25.53 -20.16
CA MET A 455 15.03 -25.35 -18.88
C MET A 455 14.67 -23.87 -18.63
N HIS A 456 15.58 -22.94 -19.00
CA HIS A 456 15.32 -21.50 -18.89
C HIS A 456 14.22 -21.04 -19.86
N LEU A 457 14.19 -21.59 -21.09
CA LEU A 457 13.13 -21.32 -22.05
C LEU A 457 11.78 -21.84 -21.55
N ARG A 458 11.74 -23.08 -21.08
CA ARG A 458 10.52 -23.68 -20.53
C ARG A 458 10.01 -22.92 -19.31
N TRP A 459 10.92 -22.50 -18.40
CA TRP A 459 10.59 -21.62 -17.29
C TRP A 459 9.93 -20.31 -17.78
N TYR A 460 10.50 -19.68 -18.81
CA TYR A 460 10.00 -18.43 -19.36
C TYR A 460 8.62 -18.59 -20.01
N GLU A 461 8.39 -19.63 -20.79
CA GLU A 461 7.10 -19.94 -21.43
C GLU A 461 6.00 -20.11 -20.38
N VAL A 462 6.26 -20.86 -19.31
CA VAL A 462 5.34 -21.03 -18.21
C VAL A 462 5.11 -19.73 -17.47
N ALA A 463 6.17 -18.99 -17.18
CA ALA A 463 6.05 -17.70 -16.50
C ALA A 463 5.20 -16.69 -17.30
N LEU A 464 5.30 -16.66 -18.63
CA LEU A 464 4.44 -15.83 -19.50
C LEU A 464 2.96 -16.23 -19.41
N LYS A 465 2.66 -17.53 -19.38
CA LYS A 465 1.27 -18.03 -19.26
C LYS A 465 0.67 -17.65 -17.91
N LEU A 466 1.47 -17.62 -16.84
CA LEU A 466 1.01 -17.32 -15.48
C LEU A 466 1.10 -15.85 -15.10
N GLU A 467 1.85 -15.00 -15.84
CA GLU A 467 1.97 -13.58 -15.54
C GLU A 467 0.61 -12.89 -15.51
N GLY A 468 0.33 -12.14 -14.45
CA GLY A 468 -0.92 -11.40 -14.25
C GLY A 468 -2.06 -12.19 -13.61
N LEU A 469 -1.95 -13.52 -13.42
CA LEU A 469 -2.97 -14.29 -12.70
C LEU A 469 -3.11 -13.82 -11.24
N PRO A 470 -4.33 -13.79 -10.70
CA PRO A 470 -4.53 -13.59 -9.27
C PRO A 470 -3.83 -14.70 -8.47
N ARG A 471 -3.06 -14.30 -7.45
CA ARG A 471 -2.27 -15.22 -6.63
C ARG A 471 -2.84 -15.39 -5.23
N ASN A 472 -3.20 -14.28 -4.61
CA ASN A 472 -3.69 -14.26 -3.23
C ASN A 472 -4.68 -13.11 -3.05
N SER A 473 -5.54 -13.26 -2.07
CA SER A 473 -6.37 -12.16 -1.59
C SER A 473 -5.64 -11.37 -0.51
N SER A 474 -6.00 -10.11 -0.37
CA SER A 474 -5.62 -9.22 0.72
C SER A 474 -6.73 -8.21 0.96
N ILE A 475 -6.60 -7.40 2.01
CA ILE A 475 -7.58 -6.38 2.33
C ILE A 475 -7.14 -5.04 1.71
N HIS A 476 -8.10 -4.31 1.14
CA HIS A 476 -7.89 -2.95 0.66
C HIS A 476 -7.36 -2.05 1.78
N ALA A 477 -6.33 -1.28 1.48
CA ALA A 477 -5.64 -0.48 2.50
C ALA A 477 -6.54 0.54 3.21
N ALA A 478 -7.65 0.97 2.61
CA ALA A 478 -8.49 2.05 3.10
C ALA A 478 -9.98 1.73 3.12
N GLY A 479 -10.49 1.05 2.09
CA GLY A 479 -11.92 0.94 1.81
C GLY A 479 -12.67 0.04 2.77
N ILE A 480 -13.75 0.55 3.32
CA ILE A 480 -14.80 -0.22 3.99
C ILE A 480 -16.15 0.04 3.33
N VAL A 481 -17.05 -0.89 3.49
CA VAL A 481 -18.45 -0.76 3.04
C VAL A 481 -19.35 -0.76 4.25
N ILE A 482 -20.34 0.16 4.26
CA ILE A 482 -21.40 0.21 5.26
C ILE A 482 -22.73 0.09 4.51
N ALA A 483 -23.48 -0.96 4.78
CA ALA A 483 -24.77 -1.22 4.15
C ALA A 483 -25.94 -0.98 5.10
N PRO A 484 -27.13 -0.63 4.58
CA PRO A 484 -28.33 -0.44 5.42
C PRO A 484 -28.91 -1.75 5.95
N SER A 485 -28.50 -2.88 5.38
CA SER A 485 -28.92 -4.25 5.75
C SER A 485 -27.71 -5.20 5.73
N PRO A 486 -27.85 -6.43 6.26
CA PRO A 486 -26.74 -7.39 6.25
C PRO A 486 -26.13 -7.59 4.86
N LEU A 487 -24.83 -7.40 4.73
CA LEU A 487 -24.08 -7.43 3.47
C LEU A 487 -24.27 -8.74 2.70
N VAL A 488 -24.39 -9.86 3.41
CA VAL A 488 -24.56 -11.19 2.82
C VAL A 488 -25.81 -11.31 1.92
N ASN A 489 -26.77 -10.38 2.03
CA ASN A 489 -27.94 -10.34 1.15
C ASN A 489 -27.62 -9.70 -0.23
N THR A 490 -26.52 -8.98 -0.35
CA THR A 490 -26.14 -8.26 -1.56
C THR A 490 -24.80 -8.75 -2.12
N VAL A 491 -23.81 -9.00 -1.26
CA VAL A 491 -22.46 -9.40 -1.63
C VAL A 491 -21.96 -10.53 -0.73
N PRO A 492 -21.18 -11.49 -1.25
CA PRO A 492 -20.60 -12.52 -0.42
C PRO A 492 -19.48 -11.94 0.44
N ILE A 493 -19.37 -12.41 1.68
CA ILE A 493 -18.38 -11.96 2.66
C ILE A 493 -17.51 -13.14 3.12
N GLU A 494 -16.35 -12.82 3.69
CA GLU A 494 -15.43 -13.79 4.28
C GLU A 494 -14.83 -13.26 5.57
N GLU A 495 -14.10 -14.10 6.29
CA GLU A 495 -13.38 -13.63 7.48
C GLU A 495 -12.32 -12.62 7.08
N GLY A 496 -12.29 -11.51 7.82
CA GLY A 496 -11.32 -10.45 7.65
C GLY A 496 -10.38 -10.34 8.86
N HIS A 497 -9.79 -9.17 9.07
CA HIS A 497 -8.90 -8.92 10.20
C HIS A 497 -9.66 -8.28 11.37
N ASP A 498 -9.15 -8.50 12.59
CA ASP A 498 -9.66 -7.88 13.82
C ASP A 498 -11.16 -8.14 14.10
N GLY A 499 -11.71 -9.26 13.61
CA GLY A 499 -13.10 -9.64 13.79
C GLY A 499 -14.10 -8.84 12.94
N ILE A 500 -13.62 -8.22 11.87
CA ILE A 500 -14.42 -7.51 10.86
C ILE A 500 -14.39 -8.31 9.57
N TYR A 501 -15.55 -8.49 8.94
CA TYR A 501 -15.64 -9.22 7.67
C TYR A 501 -14.91 -8.51 6.53
N SER A 502 -14.54 -9.28 5.51
CA SER A 502 -14.10 -8.81 4.20
C SER A 502 -15.12 -9.19 3.14
N THR A 503 -15.28 -8.36 2.11
CA THR A 503 -16.08 -8.72 0.94
C THR A 503 -15.31 -9.73 0.08
N GLN A 504 -16.00 -10.61 -0.65
CA GLN A 504 -15.35 -11.46 -1.67
C GLN A 504 -15.22 -10.75 -3.03
N TRP A 505 -15.80 -9.57 -3.18
CA TRP A 505 -15.75 -8.77 -4.41
C TRP A 505 -14.92 -7.52 -4.21
N PRO A 506 -14.10 -7.16 -5.22
CA PRO A 506 -13.26 -5.97 -5.17
C PRO A 506 -14.10 -4.70 -5.36
N MET A 507 -13.48 -3.56 -5.12
CA MET A 507 -14.10 -2.23 -5.11
C MET A 507 -15.01 -1.96 -6.32
N GLY A 508 -14.55 -2.24 -7.56
CA GLY A 508 -15.35 -1.98 -8.76
C GLY A 508 -16.65 -2.80 -8.84
N ASP A 509 -16.64 -4.00 -8.29
CA ASP A 509 -17.81 -4.89 -8.23
C ASP A 509 -18.77 -4.45 -7.11
N ILE A 510 -18.24 -4.00 -5.98
CA ILE A 510 -19.00 -3.43 -4.87
C ILE A 510 -19.76 -2.17 -5.31
N GLU A 511 -19.11 -1.25 -5.99
CA GLU A 511 -19.72 -0.04 -6.54
C GLU A 511 -20.77 -0.38 -7.62
N ALA A 512 -20.51 -1.40 -8.43
CA ALA A 512 -21.47 -1.90 -9.41
C ALA A 512 -22.73 -2.49 -8.80
N CYS A 513 -22.69 -2.90 -7.53
CA CYS A 513 -23.87 -3.34 -6.76
C CYS A 513 -24.57 -2.18 -6.04
N GLY A 514 -24.12 -0.95 -6.20
CA GLY A 514 -24.70 0.25 -5.57
C GLY A 514 -24.31 0.45 -4.10
N LEU A 515 -23.36 -0.32 -3.58
CA LEU A 515 -22.83 -0.12 -2.24
C LEU A 515 -21.84 1.04 -2.22
N VAL A 516 -21.88 1.82 -1.14
CA VAL A 516 -21.04 3.01 -0.98
C VAL A 516 -19.78 2.65 -0.20
N LYS A 517 -18.64 2.93 -0.81
CA LYS A 517 -17.33 2.82 -0.18
C LYS A 517 -17.08 4.02 0.73
N MET A 518 -16.44 3.79 1.87
CA MET A 518 -15.87 4.82 2.73
C MET A 518 -14.38 4.55 2.92
N ASP A 519 -13.53 5.58 2.70
CA ASP A 519 -12.08 5.44 2.76
C ASP A 519 -11.52 5.91 4.11
N PHE A 520 -11.05 4.94 4.88
CA PHE A 520 -10.32 5.12 6.13
C PHE A 520 -8.82 4.95 5.85
N LEU A 521 -8.14 6.03 5.51
CA LEU A 521 -6.74 5.98 5.12
C LEU A 521 -5.82 6.10 6.34
N GLY A 522 -4.85 5.20 6.47
CA GLY A 522 -3.77 5.33 7.44
C GLY A 522 -2.66 6.23 6.88
N LEU A 523 -2.46 7.41 7.46
CA LEU A 523 -1.39 8.32 7.05
C LEU A 523 -0.28 8.34 8.09
N ARG A 524 0.88 7.77 7.73
CA ARG A 524 2.07 7.69 8.62
C ARG A 524 2.54 9.06 9.13
N ASN A 525 2.35 10.12 8.34
CA ASN A 525 2.72 11.46 8.77
C ASN A 525 1.88 11.98 9.94
N LEU A 526 0.63 11.56 10.05
CA LEU A 526 -0.19 11.86 11.23
C LEU A 526 0.33 11.12 12.47
N THR A 527 0.81 9.89 12.31
CA THR A 527 1.49 9.15 13.40
C THR A 527 2.73 9.89 13.87
N ILE A 528 3.53 10.41 12.93
CA ILE A 528 4.71 11.22 13.25
C ILE A 528 4.30 12.50 14.02
N LEU A 529 3.30 13.24 13.53
CA LEU A 529 2.78 14.44 14.19
C LEU A 529 2.29 14.12 15.63
N GLU A 530 1.53 13.05 15.79
CA GLU A 530 1.04 12.62 17.10
C GLU A 530 2.21 12.26 18.04
N GLN A 531 3.21 11.54 17.57
CA GLN A 531 4.39 11.18 18.34
C GLN A 531 5.21 12.41 18.75
N ILE A 532 5.36 13.39 17.87
CA ILE A 532 6.05 14.65 18.19
C ILE A 532 5.28 15.37 19.30
N ARG A 533 3.97 15.53 19.18
CA ARG A 533 3.10 16.16 20.18
C ARG A 533 3.24 15.50 21.57
N TRP A 534 3.15 14.17 21.59
CA TRP A 534 3.34 13.40 22.84
C TRP A 534 4.74 13.51 23.41
N SER A 535 5.77 13.54 22.55
CA SER A 535 7.16 13.71 22.97
C SER A 535 7.38 15.07 23.61
N ILE A 536 6.83 16.15 23.04
CA ILE A 536 6.89 17.50 23.59
C ILE A 536 6.18 17.55 24.96
N TYR A 537 4.96 17.04 25.04
CA TYR A 537 4.16 17.04 26.27
C TYR A 537 4.85 16.25 27.40
N LYS A 538 5.37 15.07 27.11
CA LYS A 538 6.10 14.23 28.10
C LYS A 538 7.41 14.85 28.57
N ALA A 539 8.01 15.72 27.77
CA ALA A 539 9.19 16.48 28.16
C ALA A 539 8.85 17.74 28.98
N GLY A 540 7.58 17.95 29.38
CA GLY A 540 7.11 19.11 30.13
C GLY A 540 6.79 20.34 29.28
N GLY A 541 6.80 20.19 27.94
CA GLY A 541 6.40 21.25 27.03
C GLY A 541 4.87 21.38 26.85
N PRO A 542 4.40 22.34 26.04
CA PRO A 542 2.98 22.56 25.82
C PRO A 542 2.32 21.42 25.04
N TRP A 543 1.02 21.21 25.29
CA TRP A 543 0.21 20.39 24.41
C TRP A 543 -0.08 21.16 23.13
N ILE A 544 0.44 20.68 22.00
CA ILE A 544 0.28 21.34 20.68
C ILE A 544 -1.11 21.02 20.12
N GLU A 545 -1.95 22.03 19.98
CA GLU A 545 -3.20 21.96 19.20
C GLU A 545 -2.87 22.33 17.76
N PHE A 546 -2.93 21.37 16.84
CA PHE A 546 -2.50 21.54 15.45
C PHE A 546 -3.32 22.60 14.71
N GLU A 547 -4.59 22.76 15.07
CA GLU A 547 -5.50 23.75 14.49
C GLU A 547 -5.17 25.20 14.93
N ARG A 548 -4.36 25.36 15.99
CA ARG A 548 -3.94 26.66 16.53
C ARG A 548 -2.53 27.04 16.13
N ILE A 549 -1.85 26.23 15.34
CA ILE A 549 -0.54 26.62 14.80
C ILE A 549 -0.73 27.85 13.91
N PRO A 550 0.00 28.96 14.19
CA PRO A 550 -0.10 30.17 13.38
C PRO A 550 0.36 29.88 11.96
N MET A 551 -0.47 30.21 10.97
CA MET A 551 -0.16 29.99 9.54
C MET A 551 0.86 31.01 8.97
N HIS A 552 1.35 31.90 9.82
CA HIS A 552 2.40 32.85 9.51
C HIS A 552 3.44 32.84 10.64
N ASP A 553 4.55 32.13 10.40
CA ASP A 553 5.67 31.99 11.34
C ASP A 553 7.00 32.12 10.61
N ASP A 554 7.78 33.15 10.95
CA ASP A 554 9.01 33.49 10.26
C ASP A 554 10.06 32.37 10.29
N LYS A 555 10.21 31.67 11.42
CA LYS A 555 11.17 30.56 11.53
C LYS A 555 10.80 29.42 10.57
N THR A 556 9.52 29.13 10.48
CA THR A 556 9.01 28.09 9.57
C THR A 556 9.26 28.47 8.11
N PHE A 557 8.96 29.71 7.72
CA PHE A 557 9.21 30.14 6.35
C PHE A 557 10.71 30.22 6.01
N GLN A 558 11.56 30.66 6.93
CA GLN A 558 13.01 30.64 6.74
C GLN A 558 13.55 29.21 6.54
N LEU A 559 13.02 28.23 7.27
CA LEU A 559 13.36 26.81 7.10
C LEU A 559 12.96 26.32 5.70
N LEU A 560 11.75 26.66 5.24
CA LEU A 560 11.24 26.30 3.92
C LEU A 560 12.04 26.97 2.79
N GLN A 561 12.37 28.26 2.91
CA GLN A 561 13.17 29.00 1.94
C GLN A 561 14.58 28.43 1.76
N ARG A 562 15.18 27.90 2.82
CA ARG A 562 16.47 27.20 2.75
C ARG A 562 16.35 25.80 2.11
N GLY A 563 15.15 25.28 1.93
CA GLY A 563 14.92 23.92 1.49
C GLY A 563 15.35 22.86 2.52
N ASP A 564 15.31 23.22 3.80
CA ASP A 564 15.67 22.37 4.93
C ASP A 564 14.48 21.47 5.31
N THR A 565 14.03 20.65 4.36
CA THR A 565 12.72 19.96 4.40
C THR A 565 12.81 18.44 4.40
N LEU A 566 13.98 17.88 4.76
CA LEU A 566 14.09 16.44 4.95
C LEU A 566 13.11 15.95 6.03
N GLY A 567 12.34 14.92 5.72
CA GLY A 567 11.32 14.35 6.61
C GLY A 567 10.02 15.15 6.70
N ILE A 568 9.88 16.27 5.98
CA ILE A 568 8.61 17.01 5.91
C ILE A 568 7.77 16.44 4.77
N PHE A 569 6.54 16.11 5.09
CA PHE A 569 5.59 15.52 4.14
C PHE A 569 5.54 16.29 2.83
N GLN A 570 5.66 15.57 1.72
CA GLN A 570 5.68 16.06 0.33
C GLN A 570 6.82 17.03 -0.03
N LEU A 571 7.62 17.53 0.91
CA LEU A 571 8.63 18.55 0.65
C LEU A 571 10.08 18.01 0.72
N GLU A 572 10.28 16.68 0.85
CA GLU A 572 11.59 16.09 1.18
C GLU A 572 12.49 15.80 -0.02
N SER A 573 11.95 15.69 -1.26
CA SER A 573 12.76 15.35 -2.43
C SER A 573 13.71 16.48 -2.84
N ASP A 574 14.87 16.14 -3.42
CA ASP A 574 15.88 17.14 -3.83
C ASP A 574 15.31 18.18 -4.80
N GLY A 575 14.47 17.75 -5.76
CA GLY A 575 13.83 18.68 -6.68
C GLY A 575 12.81 19.60 -6.01
N MET A 576 12.06 19.08 -5.02
CA MET A 576 11.13 19.89 -4.23
C MET A 576 11.88 20.90 -3.36
N LYS A 577 13.01 20.50 -2.74
CA LYS A 577 13.90 21.43 -2.02
C LYS A 577 14.43 22.54 -2.91
N GLN A 578 14.73 22.22 -4.17
CA GLN A 578 15.15 23.23 -5.14
C GLN A 578 13.99 24.17 -5.51
N ALA A 579 12.79 23.63 -5.78
CA ALA A 579 11.60 24.42 -6.07
C ALA A 579 11.25 25.40 -4.93
N LEU A 580 11.39 24.96 -3.67
CA LEU A 580 11.20 25.81 -2.50
C LEU A 580 12.23 26.96 -2.44
N ARG A 581 13.50 26.67 -2.75
CA ARG A 581 14.53 27.72 -2.81
C ARG A 581 14.28 28.73 -3.93
N ASP A 582 13.85 28.27 -5.10
CA ASP A 582 13.58 29.11 -6.26
C ASP A 582 12.36 30.02 -6.03
N ILE A 583 11.29 29.49 -5.45
CA ILE A 583 10.05 30.24 -5.16
C ILE A 583 10.21 31.14 -3.93
N GLY A 584 10.99 30.69 -2.93
CA GLY A 584 11.18 31.43 -1.68
C GLY A 584 9.84 31.67 -0.96
N PRO A 585 9.17 30.67 -0.40
CA PRO A 585 7.82 30.80 0.16
C PRO A 585 7.81 31.80 1.33
N THR A 586 6.84 32.72 1.30
CA THR A 586 6.60 33.74 2.32
C THR A 586 5.20 33.67 2.90
N SER A 587 4.33 32.87 2.27
CA SER A 587 2.96 32.64 2.67
C SER A 587 2.59 31.15 2.56
N PHE A 588 1.54 30.76 3.24
CA PHE A 588 0.99 29.39 3.15
C PHE A 588 0.57 29.04 1.71
N LEU A 589 0.02 30.01 0.96
CA LEU A 589 -0.38 29.81 -0.43
C LEU A 589 0.79 29.49 -1.37
N ASP A 590 2.00 29.94 -1.05
CA ASP A 590 3.19 29.56 -1.81
C ASP A 590 3.50 28.06 -1.66
N ILE A 591 3.29 27.51 -0.46
CA ILE A 591 3.46 26.07 -0.22
C ILE A 591 2.44 25.26 -1.01
N VAL A 592 1.19 25.76 -1.04
CA VAL A 592 0.10 25.16 -1.83
C VAL A 592 0.45 25.14 -3.31
N ALA A 593 0.99 26.26 -3.82
CA ALA A 593 1.42 26.39 -5.22
C ALA A 593 2.60 25.46 -5.55
N VAL A 594 3.61 25.36 -4.67
CA VAL A 594 4.75 24.45 -4.86
C VAL A 594 4.28 23.00 -4.95
N ASN A 595 3.40 22.57 -4.02
CA ASN A 595 2.83 21.21 -4.03
C ASN A 595 2.03 20.91 -5.31
N ALA A 596 1.37 21.91 -5.87
CA ALA A 596 0.60 21.76 -7.11
C ALA A 596 1.50 21.77 -8.36
N LEU A 597 2.56 22.59 -8.39
CA LEU A 597 3.44 22.78 -9.55
C LEU A 597 4.50 21.69 -9.69
N TYR A 598 5.03 21.14 -8.57
CA TYR A 598 6.15 20.20 -8.64
C TYR A 598 5.68 18.80 -9.07
N ARG A 599 5.40 18.65 -10.37
CA ARG A 599 5.01 17.40 -11.04
C ARG A 599 5.46 17.45 -12.50
N PRO A 600 5.67 16.29 -13.16
CA PRO A 600 5.99 16.27 -14.59
C PRO A 600 4.97 17.09 -15.41
N GLY A 601 5.45 18.03 -16.19
CA GLY A 601 4.68 19.02 -16.93
C GLY A 601 4.57 20.38 -16.25
N PRO A 602 3.79 20.54 -15.14
CA PRO A 602 3.65 21.84 -14.48
C PRO A 602 4.94 22.42 -13.89
N MET A 603 5.90 21.57 -13.56
CA MET A 603 7.20 22.01 -12.99
C MET A 603 7.96 22.96 -13.90
N ASP A 604 7.71 22.95 -15.21
CA ASP A 604 8.32 23.89 -16.17
C ASP A 604 7.88 25.34 -15.95
N PHE A 605 6.77 25.56 -15.22
CA PHE A 605 6.27 26.88 -14.87
C PHE A 605 6.82 27.45 -13.55
N ILE A 606 7.55 26.63 -12.75
CA ILE A 606 8.15 27.08 -11.48
C ILE A 606 9.06 28.29 -11.68
N PRO A 607 9.96 28.33 -12.70
CA PRO A 607 10.80 29.50 -12.92
C PRO A 607 10.01 30.78 -13.24
N VAL A 608 8.93 30.68 -14.02
CA VAL A 608 8.06 31.82 -14.34
C VAL A 608 7.33 32.31 -13.10
N TYR A 609 6.72 31.37 -12.34
CA TYR A 609 6.06 31.69 -11.06
C TYR A 609 7.02 32.43 -10.10
N ALA A 610 8.22 31.88 -9.91
CA ALA A 610 9.23 32.43 -9.01
C ALA A 610 9.68 33.84 -9.43
N LYS A 611 9.93 34.08 -10.74
CA LYS A 611 10.32 35.40 -11.27
C LYS A 611 9.23 36.44 -11.10
N ARG A 612 7.98 36.08 -11.39
CA ARG A 612 6.81 36.97 -11.27
C ARG A 612 6.53 37.32 -9.81
N LYS A 613 6.57 36.31 -8.93
CA LYS A 613 6.48 36.53 -7.47
C LYS A 613 7.53 37.47 -6.95
N ALA A 614 8.77 37.31 -7.40
CA ALA A 614 9.90 38.18 -7.00
C ALA A 614 9.89 39.56 -7.68
N GLY A 615 8.88 39.89 -8.52
CA GLY A 615 8.81 41.14 -9.27
C GLY A 615 9.86 41.26 -10.36
N ARG A 616 10.54 40.19 -10.77
CA ARG A 616 11.58 40.17 -11.81
C ARG A 616 11.01 39.99 -13.22
N GLU A 617 9.74 39.60 -13.32
CA GLU A 617 8.99 39.50 -14.57
C GLU A 617 7.58 40.08 -14.36
N MET A 618 7.09 40.84 -15.35
CA MET A 618 5.75 41.42 -15.28
C MET A 618 4.69 40.29 -15.35
N VAL A 619 3.67 40.36 -14.51
CA VAL A 619 2.54 39.44 -14.57
C VAL A 619 1.69 39.80 -15.79
N THR A 620 1.60 38.91 -16.74
CA THR A 620 0.74 39.04 -17.94
C THR A 620 -0.48 38.14 -17.81
N MET A 621 -1.63 38.70 -18.16
CA MET A 621 -2.91 37.96 -18.17
C MET A 621 -3.59 38.13 -19.53
N PRO A 622 -4.30 37.11 -20.02
CA PRO A 622 -5.00 37.20 -21.31
C PRO A 622 -6.04 38.30 -21.37
N HIS A 623 -6.70 38.61 -20.24
CA HIS A 623 -7.67 39.67 -20.12
C HIS A 623 -7.81 40.14 -18.66
N PRO A 624 -8.05 41.43 -18.40
CA PRO A 624 -8.17 41.99 -17.04
C PRO A 624 -9.25 41.34 -16.17
N VAL A 625 -10.34 40.86 -16.78
CA VAL A 625 -11.43 40.14 -16.06
C VAL A 625 -10.94 38.86 -15.36
N LEU A 626 -9.82 38.30 -15.77
CA LEU A 626 -9.20 37.12 -15.16
C LEU A 626 -8.27 37.43 -14.00
N GLU A 627 -7.99 38.72 -13.74
CA GLU A 627 -7.10 39.13 -12.66
C GLU A 627 -7.53 38.58 -11.28
N PRO A 628 -8.81 38.65 -10.87
CA PRO A 628 -9.21 38.11 -9.57
C PRO A 628 -9.02 36.61 -9.43
N ILE A 629 -8.95 35.88 -10.55
CA ILE A 629 -8.78 34.41 -10.58
C ILE A 629 -7.29 34.02 -10.56
N LEU A 630 -6.45 34.77 -11.28
CA LEU A 630 -5.05 34.41 -11.55
C LEU A 630 -4.05 35.19 -10.72
N GLN A 631 -4.47 36.23 -9.99
CA GLN A 631 -3.58 37.08 -9.18
C GLN A 631 -2.84 36.28 -8.10
N GLU A 632 -3.54 35.34 -7.44
CA GLU A 632 -2.94 34.48 -6.40
C GLU A 632 -1.82 33.57 -6.91
N THR A 633 -1.77 33.33 -8.22
CA THR A 633 -0.76 32.48 -8.89
C THR A 633 0.08 33.22 -9.89
N PHE A 634 0.14 34.54 -9.76
CA PHE A 634 0.96 35.44 -10.61
C PHE A 634 0.72 35.24 -12.12
N GLY A 635 -0.55 35.04 -12.51
CA GLY A 635 -0.95 34.85 -13.91
C GLY A 635 -0.71 33.45 -14.48
N VAL A 636 -0.28 32.47 -13.65
CA VAL A 636 -0.11 31.06 -14.05
C VAL A 636 -1.36 30.28 -13.68
N ILE A 637 -1.91 29.49 -14.60
CA ILE A 637 -2.98 28.55 -14.29
C ILE A 637 -2.34 27.35 -13.60
N VAL A 638 -2.64 27.16 -12.30
CA VAL A 638 -2.11 26.11 -11.44
C VAL A 638 -3.21 25.13 -11.06
N TYR A 639 -4.42 25.63 -10.76
CA TYR A 639 -5.49 24.89 -10.15
C TYR A 639 -6.64 24.59 -11.11
N GLN A 640 -7.28 23.46 -10.92
CA GLN A 640 -8.50 23.06 -11.65
C GLN A 640 -9.64 24.06 -11.38
N GLU A 641 -9.73 24.55 -10.16
CA GLU A 641 -10.70 25.55 -9.71
C GLU A 641 -10.56 26.88 -10.50
N GLN A 642 -9.36 27.25 -10.91
CA GLN A 642 -9.15 28.41 -11.77
C GLN A 642 -9.74 28.20 -13.15
N ILE A 643 -9.60 27.00 -13.74
CA ILE A 643 -10.20 26.65 -15.03
C ILE A 643 -11.72 26.76 -14.97
N ILE A 644 -12.32 26.25 -13.89
CA ILE A 644 -13.77 26.30 -13.70
C ILE A 644 -14.24 27.77 -13.59
N LYS A 645 -13.56 28.60 -12.77
CA LYS A 645 -13.87 30.02 -12.63
C LYS A 645 -13.69 30.80 -13.95
N ILE A 646 -12.65 30.51 -14.70
CA ILE A 646 -12.42 31.12 -16.02
C ILE A 646 -13.58 30.84 -16.96
N ALA A 647 -14.00 29.56 -17.03
CA ALA A 647 -15.13 29.15 -17.89
C ALA A 647 -16.45 29.82 -17.46
N SER A 648 -16.65 29.96 -16.15
CA SER A 648 -17.85 30.65 -15.64
C SER A 648 -17.84 32.14 -15.98
N VAL A 649 -16.74 32.84 -15.73
CA VAL A 649 -16.64 34.30 -15.93
C VAL A 649 -16.66 34.65 -17.40
N LEU A 650 -15.93 33.96 -18.28
CA LEU A 650 -15.84 34.27 -19.71
C LEU A 650 -17.01 33.72 -20.52
N ALA A 651 -17.40 32.48 -20.30
CA ALA A 651 -18.42 31.83 -21.13
C ALA A 651 -19.81 31.79 -20.48
N GLY A 652 -19.96 32.29 -19.23
CA GLY A 652 -21.24 32.29 -18.53
C GLY A 652 -21.71 30.90 -18.14
N PHE A 653 -20.80 29.93 -18.03
CA PHE A 653 -21.13 28.57 -17.58
C PHE A 653 -21.50 28.55 -16.11
N THR A 654 -22.45 27.70 -15.73
CA THR A 654 -22.62 27.36 -14.32
C THR A 654 -21.34 26.68 -13.82
N MET A 655 -21.09 26.68 -12.51
CA MET A 655 -19.93 25.98 -11.96
C MET A 655 -19.96 24.49 -12.27
N GLY A 656 -21.16 23.89 -12.33
CA GLY A 656 -21.35 22.49 -12.73
C GLY A 656 -20.96 22.22 -14.17
N GLN A 657 -21.44 23.05 -15.11
CA GLN A 657 -21.07 22.97 -16.53
C GLN A 657 -19.57 23.17 -16.74
N ALA A 658 -18.97 24.08 -16.01
CA ALA A 658 -17.53 24.33 -16.07
C ALA A 658 -16.68 23.13 -15.55
N ASP A 659 -17.16 22.39 -14.53
CA ASP A 659 -16.51 21.12 -14.12
C ASP A 659 -16.65 20.03 -15.20
N LEU A 660 -17.81 19.95 -15.87
CA LEU A 660 -17.97 19.02 -16.99
C LEU A 660 -17.02 19.35 -18.13
N LEU A 661 -16.88 20.62 -18.51
CA LEU A 661 -15.88 21.09 -19.50
C LEU A 661 -14.47 20.63 -19.12
N ARG A 662 -14.03 20.94 -17.89
CA ARG A 662 -12.69 20.54 -17.40
C ARG A 662 -12.45 19.02 -17.53
N ARG A 663 -13.45 18.19 -17.18
CA ARG A 663 -13.35 16.72 -17.29
C ARG A 663 -13.31 16.24 -18.73
N ALA A 664 -14.11 16.86 -19.59
CA ALA A 664 -14.14 16.52 -21.02
C ALA A 664 -12.76 16.76 -21.66
N VAL A 665 -12.14 17.89 -21.33
CA VAL A 665 -10.79 18.22 -21.80
C VAL A 665 -9.75 17.20 -21.30
N SER A 666 -9.82 16.80 -20.02
CA SER A 666 -8.89 15.82 -19.44
C SER A 666 -9.03 14.42 -20.08
N LYS A 667 -10.21 14.04 -20.59
CA LYS A 667 -10.43 12.73 -21.24
C LYS A 667 -9.97 12.67 -22.71
N LYS A 668 -9.56 13.79 -23.29
CA LYS A 668 -8.99 13.90 -24.67
C LYS A 668 -9.87 13.32 -25.77
N ASN A 669 -11.18 13.26 -25.57
CA ASN A 669 -12.09 12.86 -26.62
C ASN A 669 -12.26 14.01 -27.60
N ARG A 670 -11.78 13.85 -28.83
CA ARG A 670 -11.71 14.90 -29.87
C ARG A 670 -13.08 15.50 -30.20
N GLN A 671 -14.10 14.65 -30.30
CA GLN A 671 -15.46 15.11 -30.62
C GLN A 671 -16.03 15.97 -29.47
N VAL A 672 -15.91 15.49 -28.23
CA VAL A 672 -16.38 16.23 -27.02
C VAL A 672 -15.62 17.53 -26.87
N LEU A 673 -14.31 17.55 -27.16
CA LEU A 673 -13.51 18.78 -27.13
C LEU A 673 -14.04 19.85 -28.09
N GLU A 674 -14.41 19.48 -29.31
CA GLU A 674 -14.92 20.43 -30.32
C GLU A 674 -16.32 20.95 -29.96
N GLU A 675 -17.19 20.08 -29.44
CA GLU A 675 -18.49 20.47 -28.90
C GLU A 675 -18.36 21.49 -27.76
N GLN A 676 -17.44 21.22 -26.81
CA GLN A 676 -17.20 22.11 -25.69
C GLN A 676 -16.54 23.42 -26.11
N ARG A 677 -15.66 23.40 -27.14
CA ARG A 677 -15.07 24.62 -27.71
C ARG A 677 -16.16 25.52 -28.27
N THR A 678 -17.06 24.94 -29.07
CA THR A 678 -18.17 25.70 -29.68
C THR A 678 -19.05 26.32 -28.61
N ALA A 679 -19.42 25.54 -27.58
CA ALA A 679 -20.23 26.04 -26.46
C ALA A 679 -19.54 27.17 -25.68
N PHE A 680 -18.23 27.02 -25.41
CA PHE A 680 -17.44 28.03 -24.68
C PHE A 680 -17.33 29.34 -25.47
N VAL A 681 -16.96 29.28 -26.78
CA VAL A 681 -16.82 30.46 -27.63
C VAL A 681 -18.16 31.17 -27.80
N GLN A 682 -19.25 30.46 -28.05
CA GLN A 682 -20.60 31.05 -28.12
C GLN A 682 -21.04 31.67 -26.80
N GLY A 683 -20.70 31.05 -25.68
CA GLY A 683 -20.94 31.57 -24.36
C GLY A 683 -20.20 32.89 -24.12
N ALA A 684 -18.93 32.95 -24.50
CA ALA A 684 -18.08 34.15 -24.35
C ALA A 684 -18.58 35.31 -25.22
N LEU A 685 -19.00 35.02 -26.47
CA LEU A 685 -19.60 36.03 -27.33
C LEU A 685 -20.90 36.61 -26.74
N ARG A 686 -21.73 35.79 -26.09
CA ARG A 686 -22.94 36.24 -25.39
C ARG A 686 -22.64 37.13 -24.19
N GLN A 687 -21.49 36.90 -23.52
CA GLN A 687 -20.99 37.74 -22.40
C GLN A 687 -20.29 39.01 -22.88
N GLY A 688 -20.18 39.25 -24.20
CA GLY A 688 -19.59 40.45 -24.78
C GLY A 688 -18.08 40.39 -25.02
N PHE A 689 -17.47 39.23 -24.93
CA PHE A 689 -16.04 39.03 -25.23
C PHE A 689 -15.87 38.73 -26.73
N ASP A 690 -14.73 39.09 -27.29
CA ASP A 690 -14.44 38.82 -28.68
C ASP A 690 -14.06 37.33 -28.94
N GLN A 691 -14.26 36.87 -30.17
CA GLN A 691 -14.01 35.49 -30.56
C GLN A 691 -12.55 35.09 -30.38
N ARG A 692 -11.59 35.96 -30.70
CA ARG A 692 -10.18 35.67 -30.62
C ARG A 692 -9.73 35.42 -29.16
N LEU A 693 -10.20 36.28 -28.25
CA LEU A 693 -9.94 36.08 -26.81
C LEU A 693 -10.53 34.76 -26.33
N ALA A 694 -11.78 34.44 -26.74
CA ALA A 694 -12.44 33.20 -26.35
C ALA A 694 -11.66 31.96 -26.82
N GLU A 695 -11.18 31.96 -28.05
CA GLU A 695 -10.38 30.88 -28.62
C GLU A 695 -9.01 30.77 -27.93
N GLU A 696 -8.29 31.88 -27.73
CA GLU A 696 -7.01 31.89 -27.01
C GLU A 696 -7.15 31.33 -25.58
N VAL A 697 -8.19 31.72 -24.86
CA VAL A 697 -8.42 31.24 -23.49
C VAL A 697 -8.86 29.78 -23.49
N TYR A 698 -9.69 29.35 -24.47
CA TYR A 698 -10.04 27.93 -24.59
C TYR A 698 -8.80 27.05 -24.84
N GLU A 699 -7.89 27.48 -25.70
CA GLU A 699 -6.62 26.77 -25.93
C GLU A 699 -5.76 26.71 -24.67
N LEU A 700 -5.72 27.76 -23.87
CA LEU A 700 -5.09 27.74 -22.56
C LEU A 700 -5.75 26.73 -21.63
N ILE A 701 -7.08 26.70 -21.57
CA ILE A 701 -7.82 25.70 -20.78
C ILE A 701 -7.44 24.28 -21.23
N VAL A 702 -7.46 23.99 -22.52
CA VAL A 702 -7.08 22.67 -23.07
C VAL A 702 -5.65 22.29 -22.67
N ARG A 703 -4.72 23.23 -22.81
CA ARG A 703 -3.32 23.02 -22.46
C ARG A 703 -3.12 22.73 -20.97
N PHE A 704 -3.85 23.43 -20.09
CA PHE A 704 -3.67 23.31 -18.64
C PHE A 704 -4.63 22.34 -17.95
N ALA A 705 -5.69 21.86 -18.62
CA ALA A 705 -6.64 20.94 -18.00
C ALA A 705 -6.03 19.58 -17.62
N ASP A 706 -5.02 19.11 -18.36
CA ASP A 706 -4.26 17.90 -18.02
C ASP A 706 -3.31 18.14 -16.83
N TYR A 707 -2.90 19.38 -16.62
CA TYR A 707 -1.89 19.76 -15.65
C TYR A 707 -2.45 20.43 -14.39
N GLY A 708 -3.70 20.92 -14.44
CA GLY A 708 -4.36 21.56 -13.29
C GLY A 708 -4.43 20.61 -12.09
N PHE A 709 -4.07 21.13 -10.92
CA PHE A 709 -4.14 20.36 -9.67
C PHE A 709 -5.40 20.74 -8.87
N PRO A 710 -6.03 19.82 -8.16
CA PRO A 710 -7.11 20.16 -7.23
C PRO A 710 -6.59 21.09 -6.13
N LYS A 711 -7.08 22.32 -6.07
CA LYS A 711 -6.69 23.30 -5.04
C LYS A 711 -7.06 22.79 -3.64
N SER A 712 -8.25 22.21 -3.51
CA SER A 712 -8.74 21.62 -2.25
C SER A 712 -7.76 20.57 -1.68
N HIS A 713 -7.26 19.67 -2.53
CA HIS A 713 -6.26 18.66 -2.13
C HIS A 713 -4.91 19.31 -1.80
N ALA A 714 -4.47 20.28 -2.60
CA ALA A 714 -3.20 21.00 -2.36
C ALA A 714 -3.21 21.75 -1.03
N VAL A 715 -4.31 22.45 -0.72
CA VAL A 715 -4.47 23.18 0.56
C VAL A 715 -4.43 22.20 1.73
N ALA A 716 -5.28 21.17 1.71
CA ALA A 716 -5.36 20.20 2.80
C ALA A 716 -4.00 19.54 3.11
N TYR A 717 -3.29 19.09 2.10
CA TYR A 717 -1.98 18.44 2.29
C TYR A 717 -0.87 19.42 2.67
N SER A 718 -0.96 20.67 2.21
CA SER A 718 -0.04 21.72 2.62
C SER A 718 -0.18 22.11 4.09
N VAL A 719 -1.36 21.91 4.70
CA VAL A 719 -1.53 22.09 6.15
C VAL A 719 -0.65 21.09 6.91
N ILE A 720 -0.64 19.82 6.53
CA ILE A 720 0.22 18.80 7.15
C ILE A 720 1.70 19.17 6.95
N SER A 721 2.08 19.55 5.73
CA SER A 721 3.45 19.96 5.41
C SER A 721 3.90 21.15 6.27
N TYR A 722 3.03 22.14 6.42
CA TYR A 722 3.31 23.34 7.23
C TYR A 722 3.41 23.01 8.71
N GLN A 723 2.50 22.19 9.25
CA GLN A 723 2.56 21.74 10.64
C GLN A 723 3.85 20.98 10.95
N MET A 724 4.28 20.09 10.05
CA MET A 724 5.56 19.39 10.17
C MET A 724 6.75 20.36 10.08
N ALA A 725 6.72 21.36 9.20
CA ALA A 725 7.75 22.38 9.08
C ALA A 725 7.84 23.23 10.36
N TYR A 726 6.70 23.64 10.92
CA TYR A 726 6.62 24.35 12.18
C TYR A 726 7.24 23.55 13.34
N LEU A 727 6.88 22.29 13.47
CA LEU A 727 7.43 21.43 14.50
C LEU A 727 8.95 21.20 14.32
N LYS A 728 9.42 21.07 13.09
CA LYS A 728 10.86 20.96 12.80
C LYS A 728 11.61 22.24 13.17
N ALA A 729 11.01 23.40 12.94
CA ALA A 729 11.62 24.71 13.25
C ALA A 729 11.67 25.01 14.74
N HIS A 730 10.64 24.60 15.51
CA HIS A 730 10.49 24.93 16.92
C HIS A 730 10.90 23.80 17.87
N PHE A 731 10.75 22.53 17.45
CA PHE A 731 11.00 21.34 18.27
C PHE A 731 11.85 20.29 17.51
N PRO A 732 13.05 20.66 17.03
CA PRO A 732 13.83 19.80 16.14
C PRO A 732 14.19 18.45 16.74
N GLN A 733 14.54 18.39 18.03
CA GLN A 733 14.88 17.12 18.71
C GLN A 733 13.70 16.13 18.70
N ASN A 734 12.50 16.63 19.06
CA ASN A 734 11.28 15.82 19.04
C ASN A 734 10.90 15.38 17.63
N PHE A 735 11.09 16.26 16.64
CA PHE A 735 10.86 15.98 15.25
C PHE A 735 11.76 14.84 14.74
N TYR A 736 13.10 14.93 14.96
CA TYR A 736 14.01 13.87 14.53
C TYR A 736 13.81 12.58 15.31
N ALA A 737 13.51 12.62 16.61
CA ALA A 737 13.24 11.42 17.41
C ALA A 737 12.02 10.66 16.85
N ALA A 738 10.95 11.36 16.45
CA ALA A 738 9.78 10.76 15.83
C ALA A 738 10.09 10.19 14.43
N LEU A 739 10.81 10.92 13.60
CA LEU A 739 11.22 10.44 12.26
C LEU A 739 12.06 9.17 12.35
N LEU A 740 13.07 9.15 13.22
CA LEU A 740 13.95 8.01 13.45
C LEU A 740 13.18 6.80 13.94
N SER A 741 12.22 7.00 14.85
CA SER A 741 11.35 5.94 15.37
C SER A 741 10.52 5.30 14.26
N ASN A 742 10.06 6.09 13.30
CA ASN A 742 9.28 5.62 12.16
C ASN A 742 10.14 5.11 10.99
N ALA A 743 11.44 5.37 11.01
CA ALA A 743 12.39 4.86 10.03
C ALA A 743 13.04 3.53 10.44
N THR A 744 12.71 2.98 11.62
CA THR A 744 13.26 1.70 12.11
C THR A 744 13.10 0.62 11.05
N GLY A 745 14.20 -0.10 10.75
CA GLY A 745 14.29 -1.08 9.66
C GLY A 745 14.79 -0.51 8.31
N ASN A 746 14.91 0.82 8.17
CA ASN A 746 15.50 1.45 6.99
C ASN A 746 16.77 2.21 7.38
N VAL A 747 17.90 1.54 7.24
CA VAL A 747 19.22 2.04 7.66
C VAL A 747 19.59 3.34 6.94
N GLU A 748 19.33 3.44 5.63
CA GLU A 748 19.65 4.63 4.83
C GLU A 748 18.90 5.88 5.33
N LYS A 749 17.61 5.75 5.60
CA LYS A 749 16.82 6.86 6.17
C LYS A 749 17.28 7.25 7.57
N ILE A 750 17.60 6.28 8.41
CA ILE A 750 18.15 6.55 9.76
C ILE A 750 19.46 7.34 9.63
N GLN A 751 20.38 6.89 8.78
CA GLN A 751 21.64 7.60 8.53
C GLN A 751 21.40 9.06 8.08
N GLN A 752 20.50 9.27 7.12
CA GLN A 752 20.17 10.61 6.62
C GLN A 752 19.63 11.52 7.74
N PHE A 753 18.71 11.02 8.56
CA PHE A 753 18.12 11.81 9.66
C PHE A 753 19.13 12.08 10.78
N VAL A 754 19.96 11.11 11.14
CA VAL A 754 21.03 11.28 12.14
C VAL A 754 22.05 12.31 11.66
N HIS A 755 22.43 12.22 10.39
CA HIS A 755 23.38 13.14 9.79
C HIS A 755 22.85 14.60 9.84
N GLU A 756 21.63 14.85 9.35
CA GLU A 756 21.06 16.20 9.37
C GLU A 756 20.85 16.72 10.79
N ALA A 757 20.45 15.87 11.74
CA ALA A 757 20.29 16.25 13.13
C ALA A 757 21.65 16.62 13.79
N LYS A 758 22.72 15.86 13.51
CA LYS A 758 24.08 16.18 13.95
C LYS A 758 24.59 17.50 13.32
N GLU A 759 24.30 17.77 12.04
CA GLU A 759 24.62 19.06 11.40
C GLU A 759 23.94 20.26 12.10
N LYS A 760 22.77 20.03 12.71
CA LYS A 760 22.05 21.05 13.50
C LYS A 760 22.49 21.13 14.96
N GLY A 761 23.52 20.39 15.34
CA GLY A 761 24.07 20.38 16.70
C GLY A 761 23.28 19.54 17.70
N ILE A 762 22.41 18.63 17.24
CA ILE A 762 21.66 17.72 18.14
C ILE A 762 22.54 16.52 18.48
N PRO A 763 22.95 16.32 19.76
CA PRO A 763 23.77 15.18 20.15
C PRO A 763 22.93 13.89 20.15
N PHE A 764 23.62 12.77 19.91
CA PHE A 764 23.04 11.44 19.99
C PHE A 764 23.67 10.65 21.15
N TYR A 765 22.81 10.02 21.94
CA TYR A 765 23.26 9.13 23.00
C TYR A 765 23.17 7.69 22.55
N PRO A 766 24.18 6.84 22.82
CA PRO A 766 24.16 5.43 22.44
C PRO A 766 22.99 4.68 23.08
N PRO A 767 22.59 3.51 22.56
CA PRO A 767 21.57 2.71 23.21
C PRO A 767 21.97 2.32 24.64
N SER A 768 20.99 2.13 25.53
CA SER A 768 21.19 1.73 26.89
C SER A 768 20.02 0.89 27.38
N LEU A 769 20.28 -0.30 27.91
CA LEU A 769 19.21 -1.10 28.53
C LEU A 769 18.53 -0.42 29.72
N LYS A 770 19.17 0.54 30.36
CA LYS A 770 18.57 1.33 31.45
C LYS A 770 17.64 2.44 30.91
N ASN A 771 18.05 3.12 29.86
CA ASN A 771 17.45 4.41 29.47
C ASN A 771 16.69 4.36 28.12
N SER A 772 17.11 3.49 27.17
CA SER A 772 16.49 3.41 25.84
C SER A 772 15.11 2.76 25.91
N THR A 773 14.20 3.27 25.09
CA THR A 773 12.86 2.70 24.91
C THR A 773 12.77 1.96 23.56
N LYS A 774 11.57 1.45 23.24
CA LYS A 774 11.25 0.94 21.91
C LYS A 774 11.53 1.97 20.82
N TYR A 775 11.24 3.25 21.11
CA TYR A 775 11.39 4.37 20.19
C TYR A 775 12.59 5.23 20.54
N PHE A 776 13.08 6.01 19.57
CA PHE A 776 14.04 7.08 19.84
C PHE A 776 13.38 8.10 20.78
N LYS A 777 14.12 8.57 21.78
CA LYS A 777 13.60 9.40 22.85
C LYS A 777 14.46 10.66 23.02
N VAL A 778 13.82 11.80 23.18
CA VAL A 778 14.51 13.02 23.60
C VAL A 778 14.95 12.84 25.04
N GLU A 779 16.23 13.09 25.30
CA GLU A 779 16.86 13.01 26.63
C GLU A 779 17.83 14.18 26.74
N ASN A 780 17.59 15.06 27.72
CA ASN A 780 18.29 16.33 27.86
C ASN A 780 18.23 17.15 26.54
N GLU A 781 19.37 17.54 26.00
CA GLU A 781 19.46 18.30 24.72
C GLU A 781 19.67 17.42 23.49
N GLY A 782 19.61 16.09 23.64
CA GLY A 782 19.90 15.15 22.57
C GLY A 782 18.84 14.07 22.37
N ILE A 783 19.18 13.08 21.54
CA ILE A 783 18.33 11.94 21.21
C ILE A 783 19.01 10.65 21.64
N ARG A 784 18.33 9.87 22.49
CA ARG A 784 18.74 8.52 22.88
C ARG A 784 18.34 7.52 21.81
N TYR A 785 19.29 6.66 21.41
CA TYR A 785 19.04 5.60 20.42
C TYR A 785 18.02 4.57 20.94
N SER A 786 17.15 4.08 20.07
CA SER A 786 16.09 3.11 20.40
C SER A 786 16.63 1.69 20.49
N LEU A 787 16.02 0.82 21.30
CA LEU A 787 16.35 -0.61 21.31
C LEU A 787 15.87 -1.32 20.04
N SER A 788 14.75 -0.89 19.44
CA SER A 788 14.25 -1.47 18.20
C SER A 788 15.10 -1.14 16.96
N GLY A 789 15.99 -0.15 17.05
CA GLY A 789 16.97 0.17 16.02
C GLY A 789 18.19 -0.76 15.99
N ILE A 790 18.38 -1.60 17.01
CA ILE A 790 19.48 -2.54 17.08
C ILE A 790 19.09 -3.81 16.31
N LYS A 791 19.92 -4.22 15.34
CA LYS A 791 19.70 -5.43 14.56
C LYS A 791 19.62 -6.67 15.45
N GLY A 792 18.62 -7.52 15.21
CA GLY A 792 18.48 -8.80 15.92
C GLY A 792 17.80 -8.72 17.28
N VAL A 793 17.36 -7.53 17.73
CA VAL A 793 16.63 -7.36 19.01
C VAL A 793 15.12 -7.46 18.79
N PRO A 794 14.43 -8.53 19.25
CA PRO A 794 13.01 -8.71 19.06
C PRO A 794 12.16 -7.75 19.89
N HIS A 795 10.95 -7.46 19.41
CA HIS A 795 9.99 -6.60 20.13
C HIS A 795 9.61 -7.14 21.50
N THR A 796 9.39 -8.44 21.61
CA THR A 796 9.06 -9.13 22.86
C THR A 796 10.16 -8.97 23.93
N PHE A 797 11.43 -8.97 23.51
CA PHE A 797 12.56 -8.66 24.39
C PHE A 797 12.46 -7.24 24.96
N ILE A 798 12.17 -6.25 24.10
CA ILE A 798 12.06 -4.84 24.50
C ILE A 798 10.94 -4.65 25.53
N GLU A 799 9.80 -5.32 25.34
CA GLU A 799 8.68 -5.29 26.28
C GLU A 799 9.05 -5.91 27.63
N LYS A 800 9.78 -7.03 27.62
CA LYS A 800 10.28 -7.66 28.84
C LYS A 800 11.22 -6.74 29.59
N ILE A 801 12.17 -6.08 28.91
CA ILE A 801 13.07 -5.08 29.52
C ILE A 801 12.28 -3.92 30.12
N HIS A 802 11.25 -3.44 29.42
CA HIS A 802 10.39 -2.38 29.94
C HIS A 802 9.68 -2.80 31.23
N GLY A 803 9.14 -4.03 31.27
CA GLY A 803 8.55 -4.61 32.48
C GLY A 803 9.56 -4.72 33.63
N LEU A 804 10.75 -5.26 33.38
CA LEU A 804 11.80 -5.40 34.41
C LEU A 804 12.25 -4.06 35.02
N ARG A 805 12.28 -2.99 34.22
CA ARG A 805 12.57 -1.64 34.72
C ARG A 805 11.55 -1.14 35.73
N GLN A 806 10.31 -1.55 35.61
CA GLN A 806 9.22 -1.15 36.50
C GLN A 806 9.16 -2.04 37.76
N THR A 807 9.37 -3.34 37.59
CA THR A 807 9.18 -4.33 38.67
C THR A 807 10.44 -4.61 39.46
N ASN A 808 11.59 -4.71 38.78
CA ASN A 808 12.87 -5.07 39.39
C ASN A 808 14.07 -4.44 38.66
N PRO A 809 14.29 -3.12 38.78
CA PRO A 809 15.33 -2.40 38.03
C PRO A 809 16.75 -2.86 38.39
N GLU A 810 16.97 -3.46 39.57
CA GLU A 810 18.28 -3.90 40.05
C GLU A 810 18.90 -5.03 39.22
N VAL A 811 18.05 -5.86 38.56
CA VAL A 811 18.54 -6.94 37.69
C VAL A 811 19.34 -6.42 36.48
N LEU A 812 19.13 -5.16 36.09
CA LEU A 812 19.87 -4.53 34.99
C LEU A 812 21.30 -4.14 35.36
N ASN A 813 21.66 -4.16 36.67
CA ASN A 813 23.00 -3.75 37.14
C ASN A 813 24.06 -4.85 37.01
N ASN A 814 23.67 -6.06 36.63
CA ASN A 814 24.57 -7.19 36.50
C ASN A 814 24.16 -8.09 35.31
N LEU A 815 25.13 -8.59 34.54
CA LEU A 815 24.87 -9.44 33.40
C LEU A 815 24.25 -10.79 33.79
N PHE A 816 24.65 -11.37 34.92
CA PHE A 816 24.13 -12.65 35.38
C PHE A 816 22.68 -12.51 35.85
N ASP A 817 22.37 -11.49 36.64
CA ASP A 817 21.00 -11.21 37.10
C ASP A 817 20.06 -10.92 35.93
N LEU A 818 20.55 -10.16 34.94
CA LEU A 818 19.83 -9.88 33.71
C LEU A 818 19.55 -11.18 32.93
N ALA A 819 20.54 -12.07 32.83
CA ALA A 819 20.38 -13.37 32.17
C ALA A 819 19.32 -14.23 32.88
N VAL A 820 19.30 -14.29 34.21
CA VAL A 820 18.30 -15.01 34.98
C VAL A 820 16.91 -14.44 34.78
N ALA A 821 16.75 -13.12 34.83
CA ALA A 821 15.45 -12.44 34.63
C ALA A 821 14.86 -12.62 33.23
N LEU A 822 15.71 -12.89 32.22
CA LEU A 822 15.33 -13.06 30.83
C LEU A 822 15.24 -14.53 30.41
N SER A 823 15.61 -15.49 31.24
CA SER A 823 15.88 -16.89 30.83
C SER A 823 14.66 -17.69 30.35
N ALA A 824 13.42 -17.28 30.61
CA ALA A 824 12.28 -18.17 30.43
C ALA A 824 11.82 -18.37 28.99
N GLN A 825 11.92 -17.42 28.08
CA GLN A 825 11.44 -17.57 26.68
C GLN A 825 12.10 -16.61 25.67
N HIS A 826 12.82 -15.57 26.08
CA HIS A 826 13.17 -14.45 25.21
C HIS A 826 14.67 -14.29 24.97
N PHE A 827 15.48 -15.19 25.52
CA PHE A 827 16.92 -15.00 25.59
C PHE A 827 17.68 -15.92 24.63
N LYS A 828 18.14 -15.33 23.52
CA LYS A 828 19.10 -15.98 22.63
C LYS A 828 20.47 -15.31 22.78
N PRO A 829 21.60 -16.05 22.79
CA PRO A 829 22.95 -15.46 22.86
C PRO A 829 23.18 -14.30 21.90
N LYS A 830 22.75 -14.47 20.64
CA LYS A 830 22.83 -13.43 19.59
C LYS A 830 22.17 -12.09 19.93
N VAL A 831 21.12 -12.08 20.77
CA VAL A 831 20.47 -10.83 21.17
C VAL A 831 21.34 -10.05 22.15
N LEU A 832 21.95 -10.75 23.14
CA LEU A 832 22.92 -10.12 24.05
C LEU A 832 24.16 -9.62 23.31
N GLU A 833 24.72 -10.43 22.44
CA GLU A 833 25.87 -10.05 21.62
C GLU A 833 25.57 -8.76 20.85
N SER A 834 24.41 -8.70 20.16
CA SER A 834 23.98 -7.49 19.43
C SER A 834 23.86 -6.28 20.35
N LEU A 835 23.33 -6.45 21.57
CA LEU A 835 23.20 -5.38 22.56
C LEU A 835 24.56 -4.91 23.08
N ILE A 836 25.48 -5.83 23.35
CA ILE A 836 26.84 -5.52 23.79
C ILE A 836 27.61 -4.79 22.69
N TYR A 837 27.57 -5.31 21.47
CA TYR A 837 28.21 -4.68 20.30
C TYR A 837 27.64 -3.28 20.01
N ALA A 838 26.34 -3.07 20.19
CA ALA A 838 25.70 -1.77 20.07
C ALA A 838 26.04 -0.81 21.24
N GLY A 839 26.71 -1.28 22.30
CA GLY A 839 27.01 -0.48 23.48
C GLY A 839 25.87 -0.32 24.50
N ALA A 840 24.80 -1.09 24.35
CA ALA A 840 23.62 -0.98 25.21
C ALA A 840 23.86 -1.41 26.68
N LEU A 841 25.00 -2.06 26.98
CA LEU A 841 25.43 -2.51 28.28
C LEU A 841 26.69 -1.80 28.81
N ASP A 842 27.19 -0.75 28.09
CA ASP A 842 28.41 -0.02 28.50
C ASP A 842 28.29 0.62 29.88
N TYR A 843 27.07 0.85 30.40
CA TYR A 843 26.80 1.34 31.73
C TYR A 843 27.21 0.35 32.86
N LEU A 844 27.52 -0.91 32.51
CA LEU A 844 28.08 -1.88 33.47
C LEU A 844 29.58 -1.64 33.77
N GLU A 845 30.21 -0.65 33.10
CA GLU A 845 31.61 -0.27 33.25
C GLU A 845 32.57 -1.45 33.01
N LYS A 846 32.20 -2.39 32.15
CA LYS A 846 33.01 -3.50 31.68
C LYS A 846 33.35 -3.33 30.21
N ASP A 847 34.55 -3.75 29.83
CA ASP A 847 34.90 -3.77 28.40
C ASP A 847 33.97 -4.72 27.64
N ARG A 848 33.60 -4.36 26.40
CA ARG A 848 32.70 -5.18 25.58
C ARG A 848 33.23 -6.57 25.30
N ALA A 849 34.56 -6.76 25.18
CA ALA A 849 35.20 -8.08 25.07
C ALA A 849 34.93 -8.95 26.29
N VAL A 850 35.05 -8.36 27.50
CA VAL A 850 34.76 -9.04 28.78
C VAL A 850 33.28 -9.45 28.83
N LEU A 851 32.38 -8.57 28.43
CA LEU A 851 30.93 -8.87 28.41
C LEU A 851 30.61 -10.00 27.43
N ILE A 852 31.15 -9.96 26.21
CA ILE A 852 30.95 -11.02 25.16
C ILE A 852 31.45 -12.37 25.68
N MET A 853 32.68 -12.43 26.21
CA MET A 853 33.23 -13.68 26.75
C MET A 853 32.41 -14.21 27.95
N THR A 854 31.71 -13.36 28.65
CA THR A 854 30.89 -13.73 29.82
C THR A 854 29.48 -14.19 29.45
N VAL A 855 28.99 -13.94 28.22
CA VAL A 855 27.63 -14.28 27.77
C VAL A 855 27.31 -15.75 27.99
N GLU A 856 28.19 -16.66 27.58
CA GLU A 856 27.97 -18.10 27.73
C GLU A 856 27.91 -18.53 29.22
N ALA A 857 28.78 -17.96 30.06
CA ALA A 857 28.76 -18.21 31.48
C ALA A 857 27.48 -17.67 32.16
N ALA A 858 27.02 -16.51 31.74
CA ALA A 858 25.76 -15.92 32.20
C ALA A 858 24.53 -16.75 31.79
N LEU A 859 24.54 -17.34 30.59
CA LEU A 859 23.49 -18.24 30.13
C LEU A 859 23.45 -19.55 30.93
N LYS A 860 24.61 -20.19 31.11
CA LYS A 860 24.72 -21.40 31.96
C LYS A 860 24.27 -21.14 33.38
N HIS A 861 24.62 -19.98 33.93
CA HIS A 861 24.16 -19.56 35.27
C HIS A 861 22.64 -19.36 35.30
N ALA A 862 22.07 -18.74 34.28
CA ALA A 862 20.62 -18.57 34.17
C ALA A 862 19.87 -19.89 34.01
N GLU A 863 20.44 -20.87 33.32
CA GLU A 863 19.86 -22.21 33.19
C GLU A 863 19.79 -22.96 34.51
N LEU A 864 20.80 -22.78 35.39
CA LEU A 864 20.82 -23.37 36.72
C LEU A 864 19.81 -22.74 37.66
N LEU A 865 19.55 -21.43 37.51
CA LEU A 865 18.66 -20.65 38.39
C LEU A 865 17.29 -20.35 37.75
N ARG A 866 16.91 -21.11 36.74
CA ARG A 866 15.66 -20.84 36.00
C ARG A 866 14.46 -20.87 36.96
N PRO A 867 13.65 -19.80 37.05
CA PRO A 867 12.42 -19.82 37.82
C PRO A 867 11.48 -20.89 37.23
N THR A 868 10.98 -21.78 38.10
CA THR A 868 9.87 -22.71 37.79
C THR A 868 8.56 -22.10 38.25
N GLU A 869 7.43 -22.71 37.92
CA GLU A 869 6.11 -22.19 38.34
C GLU A 869 6.00 -22.02 39.88
N ASP A 870 6.80 -22.78 40.65
CA ASP A 870 6.79 -22.76 42.09
C ASP A 870 7.86 -21.80 42.73
N ILE A 871 8.75 -21.20 41.93
CA ILE A 871 9.85 -20.34 42.43
C ILE A 871 9.77 -19.00 41.72
N ASP A 872 9.47 -17.95 42.45
CA ASP A 872 9.49 -16.59 41.93
C ASP A 872 10.92 -16.08 41.67
N LEU A 873 11.03 -15.02 40.89
CA LEU A 873 12.31 -14.41 40.51
C LEU A 873 13.12 -13.94 41.74
N ALA A 874 12.46 -13.43 42.77
CA ALA A 874 13.12 -12.95 44.00
C ALA A 874 13.72 -14.12 44.79
N SER A 875 12.98 -15.24 44.88
CA SER A 875 13.47 -16.48 45.53
C SER A 875 14.60 -17.13 44.73
N ALA A 876 14.48 -17.17 43.38
CA ALA A 876 15.55 -17.69 42.52
C ALA A 876 16.84 -16.87 42.63
N MET A 877 16.75 -15.56 42.78
CA MET A 877 17.91 -14.68 43.02
C MET A 877 18.46 -14.77 44.44
N ALA A 878 17.66 -15.16 45.43
CA ALA A 878 18.07 -15.37 46.84
C ALA A 878 18.84 -16.70 47.02
N PHE A 879 18.64 -17.70 46.14
CA PHE A 879 19.47 -18.91 46.09
C PHE A 879 20.87 -18.56 45.56
N SER A 880 21.73 -18.11 46.47
CA SER A 880 23.07 -17.70 46.10
C SER A 880 24.03 -18.91 46.04
N PHE A 881 24.01 -19.62 44.94
CA PHE A 881 25.27 -20.13 44.42
C PHE A 881 26.06 -18.90 43.97
N GLY A 882 27.16 -18.57 44.62
CA GLY A 882 27.90 -17.32 44.37
C GLY A 882 27.97 -16.94 42.90
N LYS A 883 27.66 -15.68 42.60
CA LYS A 883 27.65 -15.19 41.19
C LYS A 883 28.98 -15.51 40.50
N PRO A 884 28.98 -16.07 39.31
CA PRO A 884 30.20 -16.30 38.56
C PRO A 884 30.98 -15.00 38.37
N LYS A 885 32.28 -15.09 38.27
CA LYS A 885 33.11 -13.92 37.93
C LYS A 885 33.04 -13.62 36.46
N TYR A 886 33.14 -12.33 36.11
CA TYR A 886 33.31 -11.94 34.71
C TYR A 886 34.60 -12.56 34.15
N MET A 887 34.49 -13.07 32.91
CA MET A 887 35.66 -13.66 32.21
C MET A 887 36.67 -12.57 31.89
N GLN A 888 37.94 -12.88 31.99
CA GLN A 888 39.00 -11.96 31.56
C GLN A 888 39.17 -12.02 30.05
N ALA A 889 39.26 -10.85 29.41
CA ALA A 889 39.54 -10.71 27.98
C ALA A 889 40.43 -9.49 27.76
N GLU A 890 41.23 -9.50 26.69
CA GLU A 890 41.91 -8.30 26.22
C GLU A 890 40.85 -7.24 25.83
N ALA A 891 41.14 -5.99 26.16
CA ALA A 891 40.22 -4.90 25.89
C ALA A 891 40.00 -4.76 24.35
N MET A 892 38.76 -4.68 23.93
CA MET A 892 38.41 -4.48 22.53
C MET A 892 39.01 -3.16 22.01
N SER A 893 39.70 -3.21 20.92
CA SER A 893 40.26 -2.01 20.29
C SER A 893 39.16 -1.05 19.84
N GLN A 894 39.45 0.24 19.76
CA GLN A 894 38.51 1.24 19.33
C GLN A 894 37.99 0.97 17.90
N LYS A 895 38.84 0.45 17.03
CA LYS A 895 38.49 0.06 15.65
C LYS A 895 37.46 -1.07 15.67
N GLU A 896 37.67 -2.10 16.46
CA GLU A 896 36.71 -3.21 16.61
C GLU A 896 35.38 -2.75 17.21
N LYS A 897 35.39 -1.88 18.24
CA LYS A 897 34.17 -1.28 18.83
C LYS A 897 33.37 -0.55 17.78
N LEU A 898 34.00 0.24 16.91
CA LEU A 898 33.31 0.98 15.85
C LEU A 898 32.79 0.04 14.74
N MET A 899 33.53 -0.99 14.38
CA MET A 899 33.09 -1.98 13.40
C MET A 899 31.83 -2.70 13.88
N HIS A 900 31.84 -3.21 15.11
CA HIS A 900 30.66 -3.87 15.70
C HIS A 900 29.47 -2.92 15.94
N GLU A 901 29.75 -1.66 16.27
CA GLU A 901 28.71 -0.63 16.34
C GLU A 901 28.01 -0.45 14.98
N LYS A 902 28.79 -0.34 13.90
CA LYS A 902 28.26 -0.24 12.53
C LYS A 902 27.45 -1.48 12.13
N GLU A 903 27.96 -2.68 12.43
CA GLU A 903 27.26 -3.94 12.16
C GLU A 903 25.89 -4.00 12.87
N SER A 904 25.87 -3.61 14.16
CA SER A 904 24.69 -3.70 15.01
C SER A 904 23.65 -2.59 14.78
N LEU A 905 24.12 -1.36 14.53
CA LEU A 905 23.27 -0.16 14.37
C LEU A 905 23.08 0.26 12.90
N GLY A 906 23.97 -0.18 12.01
CA GLY A 906 24.00 0.19 10.61
C GLY A 906 24.83 1.45 10.30
N PHE A 907 25.35 2.15 11.31
CA PHE A 907 26.20 3.34 11.18
C PHE A 907 26.97 3.64 12.48
N TYR A 908 27.89 4.61 12.42
CA TYR A 908 28.67 5.04 13.59
C TYR A 908 27.92 6.09 14.42
N ILE A 909 27.63 5.78 15.69
CA ILE A 909 26.96 6.71 16.60
C ILE A 909 27.94 7.44 17.51
N SER A 910 28.96 6.74 18.05
CA SER A 910 29.93 7.27 19.00
C SER A 910 30.91 8.23 18.32
N THR A 911 31.76 7.73 17.46
CA THR A 911 32.74 8.51 16.67
C THR A 911 32.89 7.89 15.29
N HIS A 912 33.19 8.72 14.29
CA HIS A 912 33.49 8.21 12.94
C HIS A 912 34.99 7.88 12.83
N PRO A 913 35.38 6.74 12.22
CA PRO A 913 36.80 6.38 12.08
C PRO A 913 37.65 7.46 11.44
N VAL A 914 37.11 8.14 10.42
CA VAL A 914 37.79 9.23 9.71
C VAL A 914 38.06 10.45 10.60
N ALA A 915 37.19 10.76 11.57
CA ALA A 915 37.39 11.88 12.47
C ALA A 915 38.61 11.67 13.36
N GLN A 916 38.88 10.41 13.77
CA GLN A 916 40.06 10.07 14.56
C GLN A 916 41.33 10.09 13.69
N GLU A 917 41.26 9.48 12.51
CA GLU A 917 42.40 9.42 11.59
C GLU A 917 42.84 10.80 11.13
N ARG A 918 41.92 11.72 10.93
CA ARG A 918 42.19 13.09 10.51
C ARG A 918 43.09 13.85 11.49
N LEU A 919 43.08 13.52 12.77
CA LEU A 919 43.96 14.18 13.77
C LEU A 919 45.43 13.94 13.51
N PHE A 920 45.79 12.91 12.77
CA PHE A 920 47.17 12.56 12.43
C PHE A 920 47.66 13.17 11.10
N TRP A 921 46.77 13.91 10.37
CA TRP A 921 47.07 14.45 9.05
C TRP A 921 46.94 15.99 9.03
N ALA A 922 48.09 16.67 9.04
CA ALA A 922 48.11 18.15 9.12
C ALA A 922 47.70 18.88 7.82
N ASP A 923 47.66 18.19 6.68
CA ASP A 923 47.41 18.77 5.36
C ASP A 923 45.95 18.68 4.89
N ILE A 924 45.05 18.14 5.70
CA ILE A 924 43.66 18.07 5.38
C ILE A 924 43.00 19.44 5.42
N ASN A 925 42.37 19.81 4.33
CA ASN A 925 41.74 21.16 4.15
C ASN A 925 40.24 21.11 3.98
N SER A 926 39.60 19.91 3.96
CA SER A 926 38.18 19.77 3.65
C SER A 926 37.55 18.56 4.30
N THR A 927 36.28 18.72 4.67
CA THR A 927 35.33 17.68 5.06
C THR A 927 34.13 17.71 4.12
N CYS A 928 33.32 16.69 4.10
CA CYS A 928 32.10 16.64 3.30
C CYS A 928 31.15 17.83 3.56
N ARG A 929 31.16 18.36 4.80
CA ARG A 929 30.40 19.55 5.18
C ARG A 929 30.89 20.80 4.46
N GLU A 930 32.18 20.99 4.44
CA GLU A 930 32.82 22.21 3.86
C GLU A 930 32.74 22.21 2.33
N LEU A 931 32.72 21.04 1.68
CA LEU A 931 32.57 20.95 0.22
C LEU A 931 31.30 21.63 -0.30
N LYS A 932 30.24 21.67 0.50
CA LYS A 932 28.97 22.33 0.14
C LYS A 932 29.16 23.86 -0.04
N GLN A 933 30.11 24.44 0.67
CA GLN A 933 30.36 25.89 0.70
C GLN A 933 31.50 26.35 -0.22
N LYS A 934 32.37 25.42 -0.64
CA LYS A 934 33.52 25.74 -1.50
C LYS A 934 33.09 25.89 -2.96
N ARG A 935 33.83 26.74 -3.72
CA ARG A 935 33.59 26.98 -5.14
C ARG A 935 34.17 25.85 -6.00
N ASP A 936 33.63 25.66 -7.17
CA ASP A 936 34.18 24.72 -8.17
C ASP A 936 35.61 25.14 -8.54
N GLY A 937 36.48 24.19 -8.85
CA GLY A 937 37.90 24.40 -9.09
C GLY A 937 38.75 24.45 -7.82
N THR A 938 38.19 24.44 -6.60
CA THR A 938 38.98 24.48 -5.36
C THR A 938 39.75 23.19 -5.17
N PRO A 939 41.07 23.23 -4.87
CA PRO A 939 41.87 22.07 -4.51
C PRO A 939 41.38 21.50 -3.17
N ILE A 940 41.13 20.18 -3.14
CA ILE A 940 40.63 19.45 -1.98
C ILE A 940 41.65 18.41 -1.54
N LYS A 941 41.94 18.37 -0.25
CA LYS A 941 42.64 17.31 0.42
C LYS A 941 41.78 16.81 1.55
N MET A 942 41.36 15.55 1.51
CA MET A 942 40.50 14.95 2.54
C MET A 942 40.82 13.48 2.77
N ILE A 943 40.34 12.97 3.93
CA ILE A 943 40.31 11.55 4.24
C ILE A 943 38.84 11.14 4.29
N GLY A 944 38.59 9.95 3.80
CA GLY A 944 37.27 9.33 3.92
C GLY A 944 37.33 7.81 3.90
N LEU A 945 36.28 7.21 4.38
CA LEU A 945 36.07 5.75 4.32
C LEU A 945 35.39 5.41 2.99
N ILE A 946 35.89 4.41 2.29
CA ILE A 946 35.28 3.92 1.03
C ILE A 946 33.99 3.15 1.38
N GLU A 947 32.87 3.67 0.93
CA GLU A 947 31.54 3.06 1.14
C GLU A 947 31.14 2.16 -0.04
N GLU A 948 31.38 2.61 -1.27
CA GLU A 948 31.03 1.90 -2.50
C GLU A 948 32.04 2.17 -3.61
N VAL A 949 32.37 1.14 -4.37
CA VAL A 949 33.27 1.23 -5.54
C VAL A 949 32.55 0.74 -6.79
N LYS A 950 32.25 1.64 -7.71
CA LYS A 950 31.63 1.32 -9.00
C LYS A 950 32.62 1.45 -10.15
N LYS A 951 33.14 0.33 -10.60
CA LYS A 951 34.04 0.25 -11.77
C LYS A 951 33.22 0.28 -13.06
N ILE A 952 33.60 1.12 -14.01
CA ILE A 952 32.95 1.22 -15.33
C ILE A 952 34.01 1.28 -16.44
N ARG A 953 33.58 1.00 -17.68
CA ARG A 953 34.39 1.19 -18.88
C ARG A 953 33.95 2.47 -19.60
N THR A 954 34.94 3.28 -20.01
CA THR A 954 34.70 4.47 -20.85
C THR A 954 34.30 4.04 -22.28
N LYS A 955 33.81 4.97 -23.09
CA LYS A 955 33.53 4.73 -24.52
C LYS A 955 34.76 4.28 -25.33
N LYS A 956 35.99 4.50 -24.80
CA LYS A 956 37.25 4.08 -25.38
C LYS A 956 37.72 2.71 -24.88
N GLY A 957 36.93 2.05 -24.03
CA GLY A 957 37.27 0.72 -23.46
C GLY A 957 38.13 0.77 -22.19
N GLU A 958 38.63 1.92 -21.78
CA GLU A 958 39.46 2.11 -20.60
C GLU A 958 38.63 1.99 -19.31
N GLN A 959 39.22 1.43 -18.24
CA GLN A 959 38.57 1.32 -16.94
C GLN A 959 38.68 2.64 -16.14
N MET A 960 37.60 3.02 -15.46
CA MET A 960 37.58 4.11 -14.49
C MET A 960 36.65 3.73 -13.31
N ALA A 961 36.72 4.46 -12.20
CA ALA A 961 35.87 4.20 -11.06
C ALA A 961 35.17 5.45 -10.53
N PHE A 962 33.92 5.27 -10.11
CA PHE A 962 33.23 6.17 -9.19
C PHE A 962 33.26 5.53 -7.82
N VAL A 963 33.67 6.30 -6.82
CA VAL A 963 33.76 5.82 -5.43
C VAL A 963 32.96 6.76 -4.55
N GLN A 964 32.18 6.21 -3.63
CA GLN A 964 31.52 6.98 -2.56
C GLN A 964 32.48 7.00 -1.36
N LEU A 965 32.89 8.21 -0.97
CA LEU A 965 33.76 8.42 0.16
C LEU A 965 32.98 9.05 1.30
N GLN A 966 33.02 8.47 2.49
CA GLN A 966 32.26 8.89 3.67
C GLN A 966 33.19 9.50 4.74
N ASP A 967 32.76 10.59 5.37
CA ASP A 967 33.28 11.08 6.64
C ASP A 967 32.14 11.25 7.66
N GLU A 968 32.44 11.81 8.85
CA GLU A 968 31.45 12.04 9.91
C GLU A 968 30.35 13.04 9.53
N PHE A 969 30.53 13.79 8.43
CA PHE A 969 29.59 14.81 7.95
C PHE A 969 28.81 14.40 6.70
N GLY A 970 29.09 13.23 6.12
CA GLY A 970 28.35 12.69 5.00
C GLY A 970 29.19 11.97 3.97
N THR A 971 28.62 11.84 2.76
CA THR A 971 29.24 11.16 1.63
C THR A 971 29.49 12.13 0.49
N VAL A 972 30.59 11.91 -0.24
CA VAL A 972 30.92 12.63 -1.47
C VAL A 972 31.31 11.63 -2.56
N SER A 973 30.81 11.86 -3.78
CA SER A 973 31.23 11.08 -4.92
C SER A 973 32.61 11.56 -5.41
N ILE A 974 33.54 10.64 -5.58
CA ILE A 974 34.85 10.91 -6.14
C ILE A 974 35.05 10.11 -7.43
N THR A 975 35.78 10.69 -8.37
CA THR A 975 35.98 10.07 -9.68
C THR A 975 37.47 9.83 -9.94
N PHE A 976 37.78 8.59 -10.24
CA PHE A 976 39.10 8.18 -10.72
C PHE A 976 39.04 7.96 -12.23
N PHE A 977 39.66 8.88 -12.99
CA PHE A 977 39.78 8.72 -14.41
C PHE A 977 40.83 7.62 -14.77
N PRO A 978 40.86 7.11 -16.00
CA PRO A 978 41.62 5.92 -16.33
C PRO A 978 43.07 5.96 -15.89
N GLN A 979 43.79 7.08 -16.09
CA GLN A 979 45.18 7.23 -15.68
C GLN A 979 45.39 7.10 -14.18
N THR A 980 44.54 7.79 -13.40
CA THR A 980 44.58 7.72 -11.92
C THR A 980 44.07 6.37 -11.40
N PHE A 981 43.07 5.83 -12.06
CA PHE A 981 42.51 4.52 -11.67
C PHE A 981 43.53 3.40 -11.75
N GLN A 982 44.32 3.32 -12.82
CA GLN A 982 45.39 2.33 -12.99
C GLN A 982 46.41 2.35 -11.85
N LEU A 983 46.70 3.51 -11.29
CA LEU A 983 47.68 3.67 -10.21
C LEU A 983 47.16 3.28 -8.83
N VAL A 984 45.80 3.33 -8.64
CA VAL A 984 45.18 3.18 -7.33
C VAL A 984 44.15 2.07 -7.23
N GLN A 985 43.98 1.27 -8.27
CA GLN A 985 42.94 0.24 -8.33
C GLN A 985 42.95 -0.75 -7.16
N ASP A 986 44.15 -1.07 -6.66
CA ASP A 986 44.39 -2.01 -5.55
C ASP A 986 44.09 -1.37 -4.18
N LEU A 987 44.04 -0.04 -4.13
CA LEU A 987 43.67 0.73 -2.92
C LEU A 987 42.15 0.93 -2.78
N LEU A 988 41.38 0.68 -3.83
CA LEU A 988 39.92 0.90 -3.84
C LEU A 988 39.19 -0.34 -3.31
N VAL A 989 39.32 -0.53 -1.99
CA VAL A 989 38.67 -1.61 -1.24
C VAL A 989 37.61 -0.96 -0.32
N GLU A 990 36.38 -1.49 -0.35
CA GLU A 990 35.32 -1.03 0.53
C GLU A 990 35.73 -1.22 1.99
N GLU A 991 35.29 -0.30 2.86
CA GLU A 991 35.62 -0.25 4.30
C GLU A 991 37.10 0.13 4.64
N GLU A 992 37.93 0.47 3.64
CA GLU A 992 39.26 1.03 3.87
C GLU A 992 39.25 2.58 3.81
N MET A 993 40.13 3.19 4.61
CA MET A 993 40.30 4.64 4.62
C MET A 993 41.25 5.10 3.54
N LEU A 994 40.85 6.13 2.82
CA LEU A 994 41.64 6.70 1.72
C LEU A 994 41.87 8.18 1.95
N TRP A 995 43.14 8.61 1.85
CA TRP A 995 43.50 10.01 1.70
C TRP A 995 43.47 10.33 0.20
N ILE A 996 42.84 11.46 -0.15
CA ILE A 996 42.77 11.94 -1.52
C ILE A 996 43.17 13.40 -1.67
N GLU A 997 43.75 13.70 -2.83
CA GLU A 997 43.93 15.06 -3.35
C GLU A 997 43.27 15.17 -4.72
N GLY A 998 42.46 16.21 -4.90
CA GLY A 998 41.71 16.39 -6.13
C GLY A 998 41.15 17.79 -6.29
N VAL A 999 40.24 17.97 -7.21
CA VAL A 999 39.61 19.26 -7.52
C VAL A 999 38.09 19.09 -7.39
N LEU A 1000 37.45 20.04 -6.73
CA LEU A 1000 36.00 20.08 -6.57
C LEU A 1000 35.32 20.50 -7.87
N GLU A 1001 34.34 19.75 -8.27
CA GLU A 1001 33.42 20.01 -9.39
C GLU A 1001 31.98 19.81 -8.93
N ARG A 1002 30.99 20.44 -9.56
CA ARG A 1002 29.58 20.10 -9.34
C ARG A 1002 28.99 19.43 -10.56
N ARG A 1003 28.40 18.27 -10.33
CA ARG A 1003 27.66 17.56 -11.36
C ARG A 1003 26.18 17.46 -10.93
N PHE A 1004 25.28 17.98 -11.75
CA PHE A 1004 23.86 18.09 -11.41
C PHE A 1004 23.63 18.80 -10.06
N GLY A 1005 24.42 19.82 -9.75
CA GLY A 1005 24.34 20.60 -8.51
C GLY A 1005 24.93 19.94 -7.26
N LYS A 1006 25.38 18.69 -7.35
CA LYS A 1006 26.03 17.96 -6.23
C LYS A 1006 27.54 18.04 -6.32
N PRO A 1007 28.25 18.21 -5.17
CA PRO A 1007 29.71 18.23 -5.14
C PRO A 1007 30.27 16.87 -5.54
N GLN A 1008 31.28 16.86 -6.37
CA GLN A 1008 32.05 15.69 -6.81
C GLN A 1008 33.52 16.07 -6.83
N ILE A 1009 34.42 15.14 -6.47
CA ILE A 1009 35.87 15.42 -6.52
C ILE A 1009 36.48 14.60 -7.64
N LYS A 1010 37.18 15.30 -8.55
CA LYS A 1010 38.08 14.70 -9.52
C LYS A 1010 39.41 14.42 -8.86
N VAL A 1011 39.71 13.16 -8.60
CA VAL A 1011 40.91 12.78 -7.87
C VAL A 1011 42.16 12.85 -8.78
N LYS A 1012 43.23 13.40 -8.23
CA LYS A 1012 44.57 13.45 -8.85
C LYS A 1012 45.51 12.44 -8.20
N HIS A 1013 45.50 12.38 -6.87
CA HIS A 1013 46.32 11.48 -6.06
C HIS A 1013 45.48 10.84 -4.98
N ALA A 1014 45.78 9.59 -4.65
CA ALA A 1014 45.19 8.90 -3.51
C ALA A 1014 46.23 7.93 -2.91
N GLN A 1015 46.13 7.75 -1.58
CA GLN A 1015 46.97 6.78 -0.85
C GLN A 1015 46.22 6.23 0.36
N THR A 1016 46.61 5.07 0.85
CA THR A 1016 46.04 4.50 2.07
C THR A 1016 46.50 5.32 3.28
N THR A 1017 45.67 5.37 4.31
CA THR A 1017 46.00 6.02 5.59
C THR A 1017 46.87 5.12 6.49
N LYS A 1018 47.01 3.85 6.18
CA LYS A 1018 47.92 2.96 6.91
C LYS A 1018 49.36 3.45 6.72
N LYS A 1019 50.00 3.95 7.78
CA LYS A 1019 51.46 4.17 7.79
C LYS A 1019 52.13 2.81 7.56
N ILE A 1020 52.97 2.73 6.50
CA ILE A 1020 53.87 1.59 6.25
C ILE A 1020 54.84 1.46 7.39
#